data_9f35415f152b5ae1010a12b690e5264d
#
_entry.id   9f35415f152b5ae1010a12b690e5264d
#
_cell.length_a   1.000
_cell.length_b   1.000
_cell.length_c   1.000
_cell.angle_alpha   90.00
_cell.angle_beta   90.00
_cell.angle_gamma   90.00
#
_symmetry.space_group_name_H-M   'P 1'
#
loop_
_entity.id
_entity.type
_entity.pdbx_description
1 polymer ?
#
loop_
_entity_poly.entity_id
_entity_poly.type
_entity_poly.pdbx_seq_one_letter_code
_entity_poly.pdbx_strand_id
1 'polypeptide(L)'
;MKKLEDGSLRIVGSNGDNGKSGVWESTDAGKTWKSVYDLPAEVQDQENGWMDYAAISPGGQVVCVFNEIVSGGGGFHPVFYLLDKQGKTDKMSFELPQNEGKVGSAVNKSVEVREGDAEQPETEEGQPEDGGLTDSIMDLQFPGNEWVIVQDAAGTVYQINVSDGSVKYTYELDATTNAIQIYAVGNTLIAQDEAEVLCYDMQTGEQKASEEALRQGGLENSFFRAVDTLDGGESIYCLSGGGLYHYKFGGSVMEQLIDGDMNSLGAPAFYPIALAMIDEQNLLVAANDTNASSATGICVLKYTYSADTPAKPDKELKMYSLYDNKEIRQSISRFQKEHMDVYINYQTALSEDNGMNVSDALKTLVTEIMAENGPDVLLLDGMPVETYIEKGVLKDLSALLKESGGSYFENIINAYQDAQGQMCAVPARFMIPMIQADSAYYSAGEDFNAFMERKDTMVNMLPGTVVEKFWYTCGAAWQKEDKTLDQTMITEFLTKLKNAYGEYDSSLEDETSGMSVTIEGAGTESVKDVYLSKGDYDLAFGKINTNFGLSRNMDYGMQQAINEKLKDGVIDLMPGQADHVFVPAMVLGISSKSAQPEIAEEFVKYLFSQEAQKISQFGGFPVEKESFRSVIDGHEFEGQENLVSVGGGDMDEMLSCAMEPTPEEEIKKMTELVETLTTPSLQDDVIKDAVVEQGIKVLKGEMSPEEGAAAIMQKVNIYLAE
;
A
#
# COMPACT_ATOMS: atom_id res chain seq x y z
N MET A 1 -12.35 -20.84 -1.77
CA MET A 1 -12.18 -22.08 -0.95
C MET A 1 -13.48 -22.38 -0.19
N LYS A 2 -13.90 -23.65 -0.10
CA LYS A 2 -15.16 -24.05 0.57
C LYS A 2 -15.04 -25.42 1.25
N LYS A 3 -15.57 -25.55 2.45
CA LYS A 3 -15.82 -26.85 3.10
C LYS A 3 -17.11 -27.43 2.54
N LEU A 4 -17.06 -28.68 2.09
CA LEU A 4 -18.19 -29.38 1.51
C LEU A 4 -19.01 -30.11 2.59
N GLU A 5 -20.24 -30.49 2.24
CA GLU A 5 -21.15 -31.24 3.12
C GLU A 5 -20.59 -32.59 3.56
N ASP A 6 -19.71 -33.22 2.79
CA ASP A 6 -19.03 -34.47 3.12
C ASP A 6 -17.77 -34.25 4.00
N GLY A 7 -17.47 -33.01 4.37
CA GLY A 7 -16.33 -32.62 5.18
C GLY A 7 -15.01 -32.42 4.43
N SER A 8 -14.96 -32.71 3.14
CA SER A 8 -13.82 -32.35 2.30
C SER A 8 -13.76 -30.85 2.05
N LEU A 9 -12.61 -30.37 1.57
CA LEU A 9 -12.37 -28.96 1.23
C LEU A 9 -12.11 -28.86 -0.26
N ARG A 10 -12.64 -27.84 -0.92
CA ARG A 10 -12.31 -27.52 -2.32
C ARG A 10 -11.82 -26.10 -2.48
N ILE A 11 -10.93 -25.93 -3.45
CA ILE A 11 -10.43 -24.62 -3.89
C ILE A 11 -10.45 -24.61 -5.43
N VAL A 12 -10.83 -23.46 -6.00
CA VAL A 12 -10.60 -23.13 -7.42
C VAL A 12 -9.41 -22.21 -7.48
N GLY A 13 -8.52 -22.44 -8.43
CA GLY A 13 -7.33 -21.61 -8.60
C GLY A 13 -6.61 -21.92 -9.91
N SER A 14 -5.51 -21.22 -10.15
CA SER A 14 -4.64 -21.47 -11.29
C SER A 14 -3.32 -22.09 -10.84
N ASN A 15 -2.80 -23.00 -11.64
CA ASN A 15 -1.47 -23.58 -11.43
C ASN A 15 -0.44 -22.69 -12.11
N GLY A 16 0.45 -22.06 -11.32
CA GLY A 16 1.49 -21.17 -11.82
C GLY A 16 2.48 -21.81 -12.80
N ASP A 17 2.70 -23.15 -12.70
CA ASP A 17 3.65 -23.85 -13.58
C ASP A 17 3.16 -24.00 -15.02
N ASN A 18 1.85 -24.05 -15.27
CA ASN A 18 1.28 -24.31 -16.60
C ASN A 18 0.14 -23.36 -16.98
N GLY A 19 -0.19 -22.39 -16.14
CA GLY A 19 -1.24 -21.39 -16.38
C GLY A 19 -2.68 -21.95 -16.41
N LYS A 20 -2.88 -23.24 -16.10
CA LYS A 20 -4.21 -23.86 -16.14
C LYS A 20 -4.95 -23.67 -14.84
N SER A 21 -6.20 -23.28 -14.95
CA SER A 21 -7.13 -23.22 -13.83
C SER A 21 -7.81 -24.58 -13.60
N GLY A 22 -8.07 -24.92 -12.34
CA GLY A 22 -8.65 -26.19 -11.95
C GLY A 22 -9.30 -26.16 -10.58
N VAL A 23 -9.78 -27.33 -10.18
CA VAL A 23 -10.35 -27.58 -8.86
C VAL A 23 -9.50 -28.59 -8.13
N TRP A 24 -9.10 -28.25 -6.90
CA TRP A 24 -8.35 -29.14 -6.01
C TRP A 24 -9.20 -29.48 -4.78
N GLU A 25 -9.02 -30.67 -4.28
CA GLU A 25 -9.72 -31.18 -3.10
C GLU A 25 -8.75 -31.70 -2.06
N SER A 26 -9.04 -31.40 -0.80
CA SER A 26 -8.39 -31.97 0.38
C SER A 26 -9.39 -32.75 1.21
N THR A 27 -9.02 -34.00 1.59
CA THR A 27 -9.79 -34.86 2.51
C THR A 27 -9.12 -35.03 3.87
N ASP A 28 -8.03 -34.30 4.12
CA ASP A 28 -7.21 -34.38 5.33
C ASP A 28 -7.06 -33.03 6.05
N ALA A 29 -8.12 -32.23 6.00
CA ALA A 29 -8.22 -30.91 6.61
C ALA A 29 -7.13 -29.92 6.10
N GLY A 30 -6.90 -29.91 4.80
CA GLY A 30 -6.00 -28.96 4.13
C GLY A 30 -4.52 -29.33 4.13
N LYS A 31 -4.14 -30.50 4.67
CA LYS A 31 -2.71 -30.93 4.70
C LYS A 31 -2.19 -31.30 3.32
N THR A 32 -3.01 -31.97 2.51
CA THR A 32 -2.68 -32.29 1.13
C THR A 32 -3.82 -31.97 0.20
N TRP A 33 -3.49 -31.57 -1.02
CA TRP A 33 -4.43 -31.18 -2.06
C TRP A 33 -4.21 -32.02 -3.31
N LYS A 34 -5.30 -32.47 -3.95
CA LYS A 34 -5.26 -33.24 -5.18
C LYS A 34 -6.14 -32.56 -6.21
N SER A 35 -5.66 -32.44 -7.45
CA SER A 35 -6.47 -32.01 -8.56
C SER A 35 -7.65 -32.97 -8.76
N VAL A 36 -8.84 -32.40 -8.88
CA VAL A 36 -10.08 -33.15 -9.17
C VAL A 36 -10.36 -33.12 -10.65
N TYR A 37 -10.32 -31.93 -11.26
CA TYR A 37 -10.45 -31.69 -12.70
C TYR A 37 -9.89 -30.32 -13.07
N ASP A 38 -9.43 -30.18 -14.31
CA ASP A 38 -9.11 -28.88 -14.89
C ASP A 38 -10.40 -28.17 -15.29
N LEU A 39 -10.46 -26.86 -15.19
CA LEU A 39 -11.61 -26.10 -15.71
C LEU A 39 -11.73 -26.33 -17.23
N PRO A 40 -12.97 -26.29 -17.79
CA PRO A 40 -13.17 -26.56 -19.19
C PRO A 40 -12.54 -25.48 -20.08
N ALA A 41 -12.23 -25.87 -21.33
CA ALA A 41 -11.59 -24.99 -22.30
C ALA A 41 -12.37 -23.69 -22.55
N GLU A 42 -13.69 -23.76 -22.44
CA GLU A 42 -14.62 -22.64 -22.67
C GLU A 42 -14.40 -21.50 -21.67
N VAL A 43 -13.94 -21.79 -20.43
CA VAL A 43 -13.65 -20.77 -19.41
C VAL A 43 -12.16 -20.46 -19.26
N GLN A 44 -11.31 -21.06 -20.10
CA GLN A 44 -9.87 -20.85 -20.15
C GLN A 44 -9.39 -20.29 -21.50
N ASP A 45 -10.30 -19.90 -22.38
CA ASP A 45 -10.00 -19.39 -23.72
C ASP A 45 -9.58 -17.91 -23.65
N GLN A 46 -8.28 -17.68 -23.45
CA GLN A 46 -7.70 -16.33 -23.36
C GLN A 46 -7.72 -15.55 -24.68
N GLU A 47 -7.99 -16.19 -25.81
CA GLU A 47 -8.10 -15.49 -27.10
C GLU A 47 -9.46 -14.78 -27.23
N ASN A 48 -10.52 -15.34 -26.60
CA ASN A 48 -11.88 -14.83 -26.72
C ASN A 48 -12.44 -14.22 -25.43
N GLY A 49 -11.64 -14.18 -24.34
CA GLY A 49 -12.09 -13.60 -23.08
C GLY A 49 -11.20 -14.01 -21.90
N TRP A 50 -11.73 -13.86 -20.69
CA TRP A 50 -11.04 -14.26 -19.46
C TRP A 50 -12.05 -14.70 -18.40
N MET A 51 -11.62 -15.62 -17.52
CA MET A 51 -12.37 -16.00 -16.33
C MET A 51 -12.15 -14.94 -15.24
N ASP A 52 -13.23 -14.36 -14.73
CA ASP A 52 -13.21 -13.32 -13.72
C ASP A 52 -13.46 -13.88 -12.32
N TYR A 53 -14.55 -14.64 -12.17
CA TYR A 53 -14.97 -15.18 -10.87
C TYR A 53 -15.23 -16.67 -10.93
N ALA A 54 -15.01 -17.33 -9.78
CA ALA A 54 -15.45 -18.71 -9.55
C ALA A 54 -15.88 -18.90 -8.09
N ALA A 55 -17.04 -19.54 -7.89
CA ALA A 55 -17.56 -19.83 -6.56
C ALA A 55 -17.96 -21.32 -6.44
N ILE A 56 -17.76 -21.88 -5.24
CA ILE A 56 -18.01 -23.30 -4.93
C ILE A 56 -19.21 -23.42 -4.00
N SER A 57 -20.16 -24.28 -4.32
CA SER A 57 -21.28 -24.61 -3.44
C SER A 57 -20.88 -25.60 -2.34
N PRO A 58 -21.65 -25.69 -1.23
CA PRO A 58 -21.47 -26.73 -0.21
C PRO A 58 -21.56 -28.17 -0.77
N GLY A 59 -22.31 -28.40 -1.84
CA GLY A 59 -22.40 -29.68 -2.55
C GLY A 59 -21.22 -29.98 -3.49
N GLY A 60 -20.33 -29.02 -3.70
CA GLY A 60 -19.15 -29.16 -4.53
C GLY A 60 -19.34 -28.84 -6.01
N GLN A 61 -20.47 -28.20 -6.40
CA GLN A 61 -20.63 -27.59 -7.72
C GLN A 61 -19.80 -26.31 -7.80
N VAL A 62 -19.44 -25.89 -9.00
CA VAL A 62 -18.71 -24.64 -9.24
C VAL A 62 -19.48 -23.79 -10.24
N VAL A 63 -19.65 -22.51 -9.98
CA VAL A 63 -20.07 -21.52 -10.96
C VAL A 63 -18.88 -20.67 -11.35
N CYS A 64 -18.64 -20.53 -12.66
CA CYS A 64 -17.61 -19.64 -13.21
C CYS A 64 -18.28 -18.53 -14.02
N VAL A 65 -17.73 -17.31 -13.91
CA VAL A 65 -18.05 -16.19 -14.80
C VAL A 65 -16.89 -16.01 -15.78
N PHE A 66 -17.21 -16.06 -17.06
CA PHE A 66 -16.29 -15.84 -18.16
C PHE A 66 -16.73 -14.60 -18.94
N ASN A 67 -15.86 -13.61 -19.06
CA ASN A 67 -16.12 -12.40 -19.84
C ASN A 67 -15.74 -12.66 -21.30
N GLU A 68 -16.73 -12.84 -22.18
CA GLU A 68 -16.53 -12.98 -23.61
C GLU A 68 -16.29 -11.62 -24.28
N ILE A 69 -15.21 -11.48 -25.06
CA ILE A 69 -14.91 -10.26 -25.82
C ILE A 69 -15.89 -10.12 -26.98
N VAL A 70 -16.57 -8.97 -27.05
CA VAL A 70 -17.50 -8.67 -28.13
C VAL A 70 -16.76 -8.24 -29.40
N SER A 71 -16.89 -9.03 -30.48
CA SER A 71 -16.23 -8.76 -31.75
C SER A 71 -16.73 -7.44 -32.37
N GLY A 72 -15.84 -6.46 -32.51
CA GLY A 72 -16.08 -5.26 -33.34
C GLY A 72 -16.44 -3.97 -32.60
N GLY A 73 -16.28 -3.87 -31.27
CA GLY A 73 -16.67 -2.62 -30.60
C GLY A 73 -16.27 -2.46 -29.13
N GLY A 74 -15.18 -3.07 -28.67
CA GLY A 74 -14.58 -2.64 -27.39
C GLY A 74 -15.46 -2.86 -26.15
N GLY A 75 -15.98 -4.06 -25.96
CA GLY A 75 -16.72 -4.43 -24.74
C GLY A 75 -16.61 -5.92 -24.49
N PHE A 76 -17.09 -6.36 -23.34
CA PHE A 76 -17.19 -7.79 -22.99
C PHE A 76 -18.59 -8.10 -22.44
N HIS A 77 -18.92 -9.40 -22.42
CA HIS A 77 -20.20 -9.89 -21.93
C HIS A 77 -19.96 -11.05 -20.96
N PRO A 78 -20.45 -10.99 -19.71
CA PRO A 78 -20.27 -12.06 -18.74
C PRO A 78 -21.18 -13.25 -19.06
N VAL A 79 -20.58 -14.43 -19.12
CA VAL A 79 -21.24 -15.70 -19.36
C VAL A 79 -21.04 -16.61 -18.16
N PHE A 80 -22.13 -17.23 -17.70
CA PHE A 80 -22.12 -18.07 -16.51
C PHE A 80 -22.11 -19.55 -16.90
N TYR A 81 -21.18 -20.30 -16.31
CA TYR A 81 -21.04 -21.74 -16.46
C TYR A 81 -21.20 -22.44 -15.12
N LEU A 82 -22.09 -23.44 -15.08
CA LEU A 82 -22.26 -24.33 -13.93
C LEU A 82 -21.50 -25.64 -14.21
N LEU A 83 -20.59 -26.00 -13.29
CA LEU A 83 -19.89 -27.28 -13.31
C LEU A 83 -20.43 -28.15 -12.18
N ASP A 84 -20.75 -29.41 -12.48
CA ASP A 84 -21.11 -30.38 -11.45
C ASP A 84 -19.88 -30.82 -10.62
N LYS A 85 -20.08 -31.65 -9.59
CA LYS A 85 -19.01 -32.11 -8.69
C LYS A 85 -17.86 -32.82 -9.42
N GLN A 86 -18.09 -33.32 -10.65
CA GLN A 86 -17.15 -34.04 -11.51
C GLN A 86 -16.58 -33.16 -12.64
N GLY A 87 -16.99 -31.90 -12.73
CA GLY A 87 -16.49 -30.95 -13.74
C GLY A 87 -17.28 -30.98 -15.07
N LYS A 88 -18.42 -31.68 -15.12
CA LYS A 88 -19.31 -31.56 -16.29
C LYS A 88 -19.91 -30.16 -16.32
N THR A 89 -19.78 -29.50 -17.45
CA THR A 89 -20.11 -28.08 -17.63
C THR A 89 -21.43 -27.94 -18.40
N ASP A 90 -22.27 -27.04 -17.92
CA ASP A 90 -23.46 -26.57 -18.59
C ASP A 90 -23.50 -25.03 -18.54
N LYS A 91 -23.79 -24.36 -19.68
CA LYS A 91 -23.97 -22.90 -19.74
C LYS A 91 -25.29 -22.54 -19.05
N MET A 92 -25.25 -21.58 -18.10
CA MET A 92 -26.46 -21.10 -17.45
C MET A 92 -27.28 -20.20 -18.38
N SER A 93 -28.60 -20.23 -18.20
CA SER A 93 -29.53 -19.41 -19.02
C SER A 93 -29.68 -17.97 -18.52
N PHE A 94 -28.93 -17.57 -17.48
CA PHE A 94 -28.96 -16.23 -16.91
C PHE A 94 -28.14 -15.27 -17.78
N GLU A 95 -28.73 -14.12 -18.06
CA GLU A 95 -28.05 -12.94 -18.64
C GLU A 95 -28.32 -11.76 -17.73
N LEU A 96 -27.29 -10.92 -17.50
CA LEU A 96 -27.46 -9.71 -16.73
C LEU A 96 -28.53 -8.82 -17.38
N PRO A 97 -29.50 -8.29 -16.60
CA PRO A 97 -30.41 -7.28 -17.11
C PRO A 97 -29.65 -6.07 -17.60
N GLN A 98 -29.85 -5.66 -18.85
CA GLN A 98 -29.27 -4.41 -19.35
C GLN A 98 -29.84 -3.24 -18.56
N ASN A 99 -29.00 -2.53 -17.84
CA ASN A 99 -29.37 -1.32 -17.09
C ASN A 99 -29.53 -0.15 -18.07
N GLU A 100 -30.70 0.00 -18.70
CA GLU A 100 -31.02 1.18 -19.48
C GLU A 100 -31.01 2.42 -18.55
N GLY A 101 -29.90 3.15 -18.50
CA GLY A 101 -29.82 4.53 -17.99
C GLY A 101 -29.47 4.75 -16.51
N LYS A 102 -29.04 3.74 -15.76
CA LYS A 102 -28.38 3.95 -14.47
C LYS A 102 -26.88 3.62 -14.58
N VAL A 103 -26.15 4.48 -15.26
CA VAL A 103 -24.70 4.56 -15.02
C VAL A 103 -24.57 5.05 -13.59
N GLY A 104 -24.25 4.18 -12.68
CA GLY A 104 -23.80 4.58 -11.35
C GLY A 104 -22.58 5.48 -11.58
N SER A 105 -22.73 6.76 -11.32
CA SER A 105 -21.64 7.74 -11.39
C SER A 105 -20.68 7.50 -10.23
N ALA A 106 -20.02 6.35 -10.27
CA ALA A 106 -18.88 6.01 -9.40
C ALA A 106 -17.58 6.65 -9.90
N VAL A 107 -17.62 7.33 -11.05
CA VAL A 107 -16.52 8.16 -11.53
C VAL A 107 -17.01 9.60 -11.50
N ASN A 108 -16.53 10.39 -10.52
CA ASN A 108 -16.75 11.82 -10.30
C ASN A 108 -18.09 12.25 -9.69
N LYS A 109 -18.26 12.03 -8.37
CA LYS A 109 -19.01 12.95 -7.52
C LYS A 109 -18.14 13.46 -6.38
N SER A 110 -17.16 14.27 -6.71
CA SER A 110 -16.69 15.33 -5.83
C SER A 110 -17.07 16.64 -6.49
N VAL A 111 -17.81 17.42 -5.74
CA VAL A 111 -18.16 18.85 -5.90
C VAL A 111 -19.65 19.08 -6.04
N GLU A 112 -20.31 19.32 -4.92
CA GLU A 112 -21.43 20.23 -4.86
C GLU A 112 -20.90 21.66 -5.14
N VAL A 113 -21.01 22.12 -6.36
CA VAL A 113 -20.89 23.55 -6.68
C VAL A 113 -22.20 24.21 -6.32
N ARG A 114 -22.18 25.13 -5.35
CA ARG A 114 -23.27 26.04 -5.07
C ARG A 114 -23.50 26.94 -6.28
N GLU A 115 -24.77 27.07 -6.66
CA GLU A 115 -25.26 27.85 -7.77
C GLU A 115 -24.70 29.28 -7.80
N GLY A 116 -24.15 29.63 -8.95
CA GLY A 116 -23.93 30.98 -9.42
C GLY A 116 -23.90 30.91 -10.94
N ASP A 117 -24.91 31.51 -11.57
CA ASP A 117 -25.27 31.53 -12.97
C ASP A 117 -24.05 31.65 -13.93
N ALA A 118 -23.80 30.61 -14.75
CA ALA A 118 -23.08 30.73 -16.02
C ALA A 118 -23.68 29.74 -17.04
N GLU A 119 -23.99 30.27 -18.20
CA GLU A 119 -24.61 29.61 -19.35
C GLU A 119 -23.80 28.38 -19.81
N GLN A 120 -24.50 27.25 -19.97
CA GLN A 120 -23.96 26.03 -20.55
C GLN A 120 -23.66 26.22 -22.04
N PRO A 121 -22.49 25.75 -22.56
CA PRO A 121 -22.32 25.55 -23.99
C PRO A 121 -23.07 24.29 -24.44
N GLU A 122 -23.77 24.41 -25.56
CA GLU A 122 -24.47 23.30 -26.21
C GLU A 122 -23.48 22.20 -26.59
N THR A 123 -23.71 20.97 -26.10
CA THR A 123 -22.93 19.77 -26.45
C THR A 123 -23.32 19.31 -27.87
N GLU A 124 -22.32 19.19 -28.74
CA GLU A 124 -22.44 18.56 -30.06
C GLU A 124 -22.79 17.06 -29.88
N GLU A 125 -23.82 16.63 -30.62
CA GLU A 125 -24.20 15.22 -30.75
C GLU A 125 -23.07 14.43 -31.45
N GLY A 126 -22.54 13.38 -30.80
CA GLY A 126 -21.78 12.36 -31.49
C GLY A 126 -20.52 11.82 -30.78
N GLN A 127 -20.63 11.43 -29.52
CA GLN A 127 -19.67 10.47 -28.95
C GLN A 127 -20.33 9.08 -28.88
N PRO A 128 -19.61 7.99 -29.17
CA PRO A 128 -20.14 6.64 -28.98
C PRO A 128 -20.40 6.42 -27.48
N GLU A 129 -21.57 5.90 -27.16
CA GLU A 129 -21.93 5.49 -25.80
C GLU A 129 -20.88 4.51 -25.29
N ASP A 130 -20.26 4.85 -24.15
CA ASP A 130 -19.27 4.06 -23.46
C ASP A 130 -19.95 2.80 -22.83
N GLY A 131 -20.11 1.75 -23.65
CA GLY A 131 -20.83 0.52 -23.28
C GLY A 131 -20.00 -0.47 -22.44
N GLY A 132 -18.83 -0.07 -21.91
CA GLY A 132 -17.86 -1.03 -21.38
C GLY A 132 -17.96 -1.39 -19.90
N LEU A 133 -18.60 -0.60 -19.04
CA LEU A 133 -18.58 -0.80 -17.58
C LEU A 133 -19.91 -1.28 -16.97
N THR A 134 -21.01 -1.22 -17.67
CA THR A 134 -22.34 -1.54 -17.12
C THR A 134 -22.59 -3.05 -16.96
N ASP A 135 -21.84 -3.89 -17.67
CA ASP A 135 -22.04 -5.36 -17.69
C ASP A 135 -21.01 -6.12 -16.82
N SER A 136 -20.16 -5.41 -16.04
CA SER A 136 -19.16 -6.05 -15.19
C SER A 136 -19.78 -6.70 -13.94
N ILE A 137 -19.25 -7.86 -13.57
CA ILE A 137 -19.52 -8.50 -12.28
C ILE A 137 -18.48 -8.03 -11.27
N MET A 138 -18.94 -7.70 -10.06
CA MET A 138 -18.09 -7.26 -8.95
C MET A 138 -17.89 -8.34 -7.90
N ASP A 139 -18.84 -9.26 -7.74
CA ASP A 139 -18.69 -10.41 -6.83
C ASP A 139 -19.61 -11.57 -7.24
N LEU A 140 -19.17 -12.78 -6.91
CA LEU A 140 -19.89 -14.04 -7.13
C LEU A 140 -19.76 -14.93 -5.89
N GLN A 141 -20.90 -15.32 -5.31
CA GLN A 141 -20.91 -16.22 -4.14
C GLN A 141 -21.90 -17.37 -4.34
N PHE A 142 -21.57 -18.55 -3.78
CA PHE A 142 -22.40 -19.76 -3.89
C PHE A 142 -22.70 -20.34 -2.49
N PRO A 143 -23.61 -19.69 -1.72
CA PRO A 143 -23.86 -20.04 -0.31
C PRO A 143 -24.56 -21.35 -0.11
N GLY A 144 -25.38 -21.79 -1.07
CA GLY A 144 -26.13 -23.04 -1.05
C GLY A 144 -25.94 -23.83 -2.35
N ASN A 145 -26.75 -24.87 -2.59
CA ASN A 145 -26.63 -25.71 -3.78
C ASN A 145 -27.59 -25.31 -4.93
N GLU A 146 -28.53 -24.40 -4.65
CA GLU A 146 -29.58 -24.03 -5.60
C GLU A 146 -29.45 -22.60 -6.13
N TRP A 147 -28.77 -21.74 -5.40
CA TRP A 147 -28.73 -20.30 -5.62
C TRP A 147 -27.32 -19.76 -5.61
N VAL A 148 -26.98 -18.97 -6.61
CA VAL A 148 -25.80 -18.10 -6.61
C VAL A 148 -26.22 -16.66 -6.35
N ILE A 149 -25.32 -15.90 -5.75
CA ILE A 149 -25.44 -14.46 -5.52
C ILE A 149 -24.43 -13.78 -6.43
N VAL A 150 -24.90 -12.83 -7.23
CA VAL A 150 -24.08 -12.08 -8.20
C VAL A 150 -24.29 -10.60 -7.92
N GLN A 151 -23.20 -9.84 -7.81
CA GLN A 151 -23.21 -8.38 -7.73
C GLN A 151 -22.70 -7.80 -9.04
N ASP A 152 -23.43 -6.83 -9.62
CA ASP A 152 -23.00 -6.08 -10.80
C ASP A 152 -22.27 -4.78 -10.41
N ALA A 153 -21.66 -4.12 -11.39
CA ALA A 153 -20.95 -2.86 -11.20
C ALA A 153 -21.85 -1.68 -10.80
N ALA A 154 -23.18 -1.80 -10.97
CA ALA A 154 -24.16 -0.83 -10.51
C ALA A 154 -24.53 -0.98 -9.02
N GLY A 155 -23.96 -1.99 -8.34
CA GLY A 155 -24.27 -2.32 -6.94
C GLY A 155 -25.55 -3.16 -6.78
N THR A 156 -26.13 -3.65 -7.87
CA THR A 156 -27.33 -4.52 -7.80
C THR A 156 -26.90 -5.97 -7.53
N VAL A 157 -27.57 -6.60 -6.58
CA VAL A 157 -27.29 -7.98 -6.23
C VAL A 157 -28.45 -8.88 -6.66
N TYR A 158 -28.14 -9.95 -7.38
CA TYR A 158 -29.10 -10.91 -7.91
C TYR A 158 -28.96 -12.26 -7.20
N GLN A 159 -30.08 -12.84 -6.77
CA GLN A 159 -30.16 -14.23 -6.31
C GLN A 159 -30.71 -15.09 -7.44
N ILE A 160 -29.88 -15.94 -8.03
CA ILE A 160 -30.13 -16.64 -9.28
C ILE A 160 -30.20 -18.13 -9.03
N ASN A 161 -31.22 -18.81 -9.58
CA ASN A 161 -31.33 -20.26 -9.57
C ASN A 161 -30.35 -20.87 -10.58
N VAL A 162 -29.46 -21.75 -10.11
CA VAL A 162 -28.44 -22.37 -10.98
C VAL A 162 -29.01 -23.33 -12.02
N SER A 163 -30.21 -23.88 -11.81
CA SER A 163 -30.79 -24.89 -12.68
C SER A 163 -31.52 -24.30 -13.89
N ASP A 164 -32.12 -23.13 -13.78
CA ASP A 164 -32.95 -22.53 -14.83
C ASP A 164 -32.62 -21.06 -15.13
N GLY A 165 -31.66 -20.45 -14.36
CA GLY A 165 -31.25 -19.06 -14.53
C GLY A 165 -32.27 -18.03 -14.04
N SER A 166 -33.35 -18.44 -13.37
CA SER A 166 -34.38 -17.52 -12.89
C SER A 166 -33.87 -16.68 -11.69
N VAL A 167 -34.16 -15.37 -11.70
CA VAL A 167 -33.88 -14.48 -10.58
C VAL A 167 -34.99 -14.61 -9.56
N LYS A 168 -34.63 -14.95 -8.31
CA LYS A 168 -35.58 -15.06 -7.20
C LYS A 168 -35.82 -13.72 -6.55
N TYR A 169 -34.71 -13.01 -6.23
CA TYR A 169 -34.71 -11.66 -5.63
C TYR A 169 -33.63 -10.81 -6.26
N THR A 170 -33.93 -9.53 -6.31
CA THR A 170 -32.98 -8.46 -6.66
C THR A 170 -32.90 -7.52 -5.47
N TYR A 171 -31.69 -7.25 -4.99
CA TYR A 171 -31.39 -6.34 -3.89
C TYR A 171 -30.75 -5.09 -4.50
N GLU A 172 -31.47 -3.97 -4.49
CA GLU A 172 -30.90 -2.68 -4.89
C GLU A 172 -30.21 -2.09 -3.65
N LEU A 173 -28.88 -2.13 -3.64
CA LEU A 173 -28.08 -1.53 -2.60
C LEU A 173 -27.84 -0.07 -2.99
N ASP A 174 -28.10 0.87 -2.08
CA ASP A 174 -27.88 2.28 -2.36
C ASP A 174 -26.38 2.57 -2.44
N ALA A 175 -25.84 2.49 -3.64
CA ALA A 175 -24.43 2.71 -3.93
C ALA A 175 -24.09 4.20 -3.92
N THR A 176 -24.31 4.89 -2.81
CA THR A 176 -23.81 6.26 -2.60
C THR A 176 -22.32 6.30 -2.35
N THR A 177 -21.70 5.15 -2.07
CA THR A 177 -20.27 4.96 -1.85
C THR A 177 -19.68 3.91 -2.80
N ASN A 178 -18.43 4.09 -3.18
CA ASN A 178 -17.76 3.39 -4.30
C ASN A 178 -17.36 1.94 -4.02
N ALA A 179 -17.69 1.34 -2.88
CA ALA A 179 -17.25 -0.01 -2.53
C ALA A 179 -18.27 -0.72 -1.62
N ILE A 180 -19.26 -1.38 -2.22
CA ILE A 180 -20.11 -2.31 -1.47
C ILE A 180 -19.50 -3.70 -1.56
N GLN A 181 -19.21 -4.32 -0.41
CA GLN A 181 -18.83 -5.71 -0.33
C GLN A 181 -20.02 -6.56 0.15
N ILE A 182 -20.19 -7.73 -0.44
CA ILE A 182 -21.27 -8.63 -0.07
C ILE A 182 -20.73 -9.96 0.46
N TYR A 183 -21.48 -10.56 1.41
CA TYR A 183 -21.20 -11.89 1.93
C TYR A 183 -22.50 -12.67 2.08
N ALA A 184 -22.59 -13.84 1.45
CA ALA A 184 -23.74 -14.70 1.51
C ALA A 184 -23.45 -15.92 2.41
N VAL A 185 -24.07 -15.99 3.58
CA VAL A 185 -23.79 -17.00 4.60
C VAL A 185 -25.09 -17.61 5.11
N GLY A 186 -25.25 -18.92 4.93
CA GLY A 186 -26.51 -19.59 5.24
C GLY A 186 -27.69 -18.95 4.49
N ASN A 187 -28.64 -18.38 5.22
CA ASN A 187 -29.77 -17.64 4.64
C ASN A 187 -29.64 -16.11 4.75
N THR A 188 -28.47 -15.61 5.09
CA THR A 188 -28.24 -14.17 5.27
C THR A 188 -27.31 -13.65 4.20
N LEU A 189 -27.74 -12.61 3.50
CA LEU A 189 -26.89 -11.74 2.70
C LEU A 189 -26.49 -10.55 3.56
N ILE A 190 -25.20 -10.31 3.71
CA ILE A 190 -24.60 -9.15 4.36
C ILE A 190 -24.08 -8.25 3.27
N ALA A 191 -24.45 -6.97 3.29
CA ALA A 191 -23.92 -5.93 2.42
C ALA A 191 -23.25 -4.86 3.30
N GLN A 192 -21.99 -4.58 3.05
CA GLN A 192 -21.18 -3.64 3.80
C GLN A 192 -20.64 -2.55 2.87
N ASP A 193 -20.85 -1.30 3.25
CA ASP A 193 -20.18 -0.13 2.70
C ASP A 193 -19.40 0.61 3.81
N GLU A 194 -18.82 1.78 3.50
CA GLU A 194 -18.07 2.59 4.47
C GLU A 194 -18.92 3.13 5.63
N ALA A 195 -20.24 3.20 5.46
CA ALA A 195 -21.15 3.81 6.41
C ALA A 195 -22.04 2.79 7.15
N GLU A 196 -22.40 1.69 6.49
CA GLU A 196 -23.43 0.78 7.00
C GLU A 196 -23.08 -0.70 6.75
N VAL A 197 -23.62 -1.57 7.62
CA VAL A 197 -23.70 -3.02 7.41
C VAL A 197 -25.17 -3.41 7.41
N LEU A 198 -25.69 -3.84 6.26
CA LEU A 198 -27.06 -4.25 6.05
C LEU A 198 -27.15 -5.78 5.94
N CYS A 199 -28.20 -6.36 6.50
CA CYS A 199 -28.46 -7.78 6.42
C CYS A 199 -29.82 -8.05 5.78
N TYR A 200 -29.89 -9.03 4.87
CA TYR A 200 -31.12 -9.45 4.19
C TYR A 200 -31.35 -10.95 4.40
N ASP A 201 -32.63 -11.33 4.50
CA ASP A 201 -33.04 -12.73 4.52
C ASP A 201 -33.19 -13.24 3.08
N MET A 202 -32.34 -14.16 2.67
CA MET A 202 -32.35 -14.72 1.29
C MET A 202 -33.53 -15.66 1.01
N GLN A 203 -34.31 -16.06 2.02
CA GLN A 203 -35.55 -16.83 1.79
C GLN A 203 -36.72 -15.92 1.45
N THR A 204 -36.83 -14.78 2.13
CA THR A 204 -37.95 -13.84 1.98
C THR A 204 -37.63 -12.63 1.11
N GLY A 205 -36.34 -12.31 0.93
CA GLY A 205 -35.87 -11.09 0.25
C GLY A 205 -35.96 -9.82 1.11
N GLU A 206 -36.39 -9.94 2.37
CA GLU A 206 -36.62 -8.79 3.25
C GLU A 206 -35.34 -8.40 3.99
N GLN A 207 -35.16 -7.10 4.20
CA GLN A 207 -34.10 -6.58 5.06
C GLN A 207 -34.37 -6.96 6.52
N LYS A 208 -33.38 -7.50 7.19
CA LYS A 208 -33.42 -7.82 8.62
C LYS A 208 -33.27 -6.55 9.47
N ALA A 209 -33.57 -6.67 10.78
CA ALA A 209 -33.26 -5.60 11.74
C ALA A 209 -31.75 -5.31 11.74
N SER A 210 -31.40 -4.05 12.01
CA SER A 210 -29.99 -3.63 12.09
C SER A 210 -29.24 -4.43 13.17
N GLU A 211 -28.09 -4.95 12.80
CA GLU A 211 -27.17 -5.68 13.67
C GLU A 211 -26.07 -4.72 14.16
N GLU A 212 -26.39 -3.92 15.16
CA GLU A 212 -25.55 -2.80 15.61
C GLU A 212 -24.12 -3.21 15.98
N ALA A 213 -23.95 -4.35 16.68
CA ALA A 213 -22.61 -4.82 17.05
C ALA A 213 -21.80 -5.28 15.83
N LEU A 214 -22.47 -5.86 14.81
CA LEU A 214 -21.83 -6.24 13.56
C LEU A 214 -21.46 -4.97 12.75
N ARG A 215 -22.35 -3.98 12.75
CA ARG A 215 -22.11 -2.69 12.09
C ARG A 215 -20.91 -1.98 12.70
N GLN A 216 -20.87 -1.81 14.02
CA GLN A 216 -19.74 -1.16 14.72
C GLN A 216 -18.44 -1.93 14.52
N GLY A 217 -18.42 -3.24 14.71
CA GLY A 217 -17.24 -4.07 14.53
C GLY A 217 -16.75 -4.09 13.07
N GLY A 218 -17.65 -4.06 12.10
CA GLY A 218 -17.31 -4.00 10.68
C GLY A 218 -16.70 -2.64 10.27
N LEU A 219 -17.23 -1.54 10.79
CA LEU A 219 -16.74 -0.18 10.47
C LEU A 219 -15.40 0.14 11.18
N GLU A 220 -15.25 -0.30 12.44
CA GLU A 220 -14.02 -0.07 13.21
C GLU A 220 -12.79 -0.85 12.68
N ASN A 221 -13.05 -2.03 12.08
CA ASN A 221 -11.98 -2.95 11.65
C ASN A 221 -11.73 -2.96 10.13
N SER A 222 -12.21 -1.98 9.40
CA SER A 222 -12.26 -2.00 7.94
C SER A 222 -13.19 -3.10 7.41
N PHE A 223 -13.36 -3.21 6.09
CA PHE A 223 -14.21 -4.25 5.49
C PHE A 223 -13.81 -5.67 5.93
N PHE A 224 -14.80 -6.54 6.10
CA PHE A 224 -14.52 -7.97 6.22
C PHE A 224 -13.85 -8.45 4.93
N ARG A 225 -12.84 -9.28 5.07
CA ARG A 225 -12.13 -9.86 3.93
C ARG A 225 -12.70 -11.20 3.51
N ALA A 226 -13.21 -11.95 4.46
CA ALA A 226 -13.88 -13.21 4.23
C ALA A 226 -14.82 -13.54 5.40
N VAL A 227 -15.91 -14.23 5.09
CA VAL A 227 -16.92 -14.64 6.08
C VAL A 227 -17.28 -16.12 5.86
N ASP A 228 -17.45 -16.89 6.94
CA ASP A 228 -17.92 -18.28 6.92
C ASP A 228 -18.80 -18.59 8.14
N THR A 229 -19.42 -19.78 8.18
CA THR A 229 -20.30 -20.22 9.26
C THR A 229 -20.14 -21.72 9.54
N LEU A 230 -20.39 -22.14 10.79
CA LEU A 230 -20.41 -23.55 11.19
C LEU A 230 -21.83 -24.08 11.46
N ASP A 231 -22.79 -23.20 11.67
CA ASP A 231 -24.15 -23.51 12.15
C ASP A 231 -25.25 -23.17 11.14
N GLY A 232 -24.88 -23.03 9.86
CA GLY A 232 -25.84 -22.74 8.79
C GLY A 232 -26.31 -21.28 8.75
N GLY A 233 -25.56 -20.37 9.40
CA GLY A 233 -25.80 -18.94 9.37
C GLY A 233 -26.57 -18.40 10.56
N GLU A 234 -26.62 -19.11 11.71
CA GLU A 234 -27.06 -18.54 13.00
C GLU A 234 -25.99 -17.64 13.60
N SER A 235 -24.73 -17.96 13.32
CA SER A 235 -23.54 -17.13 13.62
C SER A 235 -22.57 -17.12 12.45
N ILE A 236 -21.68 -16.12 12.47
CA ILE A 236 -20.66 -15.93 11.44
C ILE A 236 -19.28 -15.77 12.06
N TYR A 237 -18.28 -16.21 11.32
CA TYR A 237 -16.87 -15.93 11.53
C TYR A 237 -16.43 -14.93 10.48
N CYS A 238 -15.91 -13.77 10.90
CA CYS A 238 -15.49 -12.69 10.03
C CYS A 238 -13.99 -12.50 10.15
N LEU A 239 -13.30 -12.47 9.02
CA LEU A 239 -11.89 -12.16 8.93
C LEU A 239 -11.71 -10.72 8.46
N SER A 240 -10.94 -9.92 9.20
CA SER A 240 -10.60 -8.53 8.87
C SER A 240 -9.10 -8.27 9.11
N GLY A 241 -8.62 -7.05 8.86
CA GLY A 241 -7.25 -6.65 9.17
C GLY A 241 -6.90 -6.74 10.66
N GLY A 242 -7.88 -6.62 11.56
CA GLY A 242 -7.71 -6.80 13.02
C GLY A 242 -7.68 -8.26 13.48
N GLY A 243 -7.93 -9.25 12.61
CA GLY A 243 -7.90 -10.66 12.93
C GLY A 243 -9.20 -11.39 12.66
N LEU A 244 -9.49 -12.45 13.45
CA LEU A 244 -10.70 -13.26 13.32
C LEU A 244 -11.71 -12.91 14.42
N TYR A 245 -12.95 -12.68 14.01
CA TYR A 245 -14.07 -12.37 14.90
C TYR A 245 -15.19 -13.38 14.74
N HIS A 246 -15.95 -13.58 15.81
CA HIS A 246 -17.20 -14.36 15.83
C HIS A 246 -18.36 -13.47 16.21
N TYR A 247 -19.46 -13.56 15.47
CA TYR A 247 -20.68 -12.82 15.74
C TYR A 247 -21.91 -13.73 15.63
N LYS A 248 -22.76 -13.72 16.66
CA LYS A 248 -24.06 -14.38 16.64
C LYS A 248 -25.13 -13.35 16.31
N PHE A 249 -25.92 -13.59 15.25
CA PHE A 249 -26.99 -12.67 14.85
C PHE A 249 -27.98 -12.41 16.00
N GLY A 250 -28.34 -11.13 16.19
CA GLY A 250 -29.11 -10.66 17.33
C GLY A 250 -28.28 -10.49 18.62
N GLY A 251 -26.98 -10.71 18.56
CA GLY A 251 -26.06 -10.50 19.68
C GLY A 251 -25.70 -9.03 19.86
N SER A 252 -25.12 -8.72 21.02
CA SER A 252 -24.67 -7.36 21.36
C SER A 252 -23.14 -7.20 21.35
N VAL A 253 -22.41 -8.27 21.01
CA VAL A 253 -20.93 -8.28 21.03
C VAL A 253 -20.40 -9.03 19.82
N MET A 254 -19.39 -8.47 19.17
CA MET A 254 -18.55 -9.12 18.21
C MET A 254 -17.29 -9.60 18.95
N GLU A 255 -17.12 -10.91 19.07
CA GLU A 255 -16.06 -11.51 19.87
C GLU A 255 -14.80 -11.71 19.02
N GLN A 256 -13.69 -11.08 19.39
CA GLN A 256 -12.40 -11.32 18.76
C GLN A 256 -11.82 -12.66 19.23
N LEU A 257 -11.64 -13.59 18.30
CA LEU A 257 -11.08 -14.93 18.56
C LEU A 257 -9.57 -14.97 18.33
N ILE A 258 -9.08 -14.22 17.34
CA ILE A 258 -7.67 -14.12 17.01
C ILE A 258 -7.36 -12.64 16.85
N ASP A 259 -6.38 -12.17 17.59
CA ASP A 259 -5.80 -10.84 17.43
C ASP A 259 -4.77 -10.88 16.28
N GLY A 260 -5.03 -10.11 15.23
CA GLY A 260 -4.18 -10.06 14.04
C GLY A 260 -2.78 -9.53 14.32
N ASP A 261 -2.64 -8.62 15.27
CA ASP A 261 -1.33 -8.04 15.64
C ASP A 261 -0.37 -9.07 16.25
N MET A 262 -0.90 -10.20 16.72
CA MET A 262 -0.12 -11.28 17.34
C MET A 262 0.23 -12.42 16.37
N ASN A 263 -0.20 -12.33 15.11
CA ASN A 263 0.04 -13.37 14.11
C ASN A 263 -0.06 -12.85 12.66
N SER A 264 0.11 -13.76 11.68
CA SER A 264 0.12 -13.41 10.26
C SER A 264 -1.18 -12.84 9.69
N LEU A 265 -2.32 -12.94 10.42
CA LEU A 265 -3.60 -12.40 9.90
C LEU A 265 -3.62 -10.87 9.85
N GLY A 266 -2.88 -10.19 10.72
CA GLY A 266 -2.73 -8.74 10.73
C GLY A 266 -1.52 -8.22 9.93
N ALA A 267 -0.77 -9.11 9.28
CA ALA A 267 0.38 -8.68 8.49
C ALA A 267 -0.05 -7.88 7.25
N PRO A 268 0.53 -6.71 6.98
CA PRO A 268 0.12 -5.84 5.87
C PRO A 268 0.14 -6.48 4.49
N ALA A 269 1.09 -7.38 4.24
CA ALA A 269 1.21 -8.08 2.97
C ALA A 269 0.37 -9.38 2.91
N PHE A 270 -0.37 -9.70 3.95
CA PHE A 270 -1.23 -10.87 4.00
C PHE A 270 -2.66 -10.50 3.63
N TYR A 271 -3.08 -10.84 2.41
CA TYR A 271 -4.41 -10.56 1.87
C TYR A 271 -5.27 -11.82 1.90
N PRO A 272 -6.13 -11.99 2.93
CA PRO A 272 -7.08 -13.07 2.95
C PRO A 272 -8.09 -12.93 1.81
N ILE A 273 -8.25 -14.00 1.03
CA ILE A 273 -9.23 -14.09 -0.07
C ILE A 273 -10.35 -15.10 0.21
N ALA A 274 -10.12 -16.03 1.13
CA ALA A 274 -11.15 -16.98 1.54
C ALA A 274 -10.89 -17.55 2.93
N LEU A 275 -11.98 -17.80 3.66
CA LEU A 275 -12.02 -18.44 4.97
C LEU A 275 -12.81 -19.75 4.85
N ALA A 276 -12.33 -20.79 5.48
CA ALA A 276 -13.08 -22.04 5.67
C ALA A 276 -12.95 -22.52 7.12
N MET A 277 -14.03 -22.46 7.85
CA MET A 277 -14.15 -23.02 9.20
C MET A 277 -14.24 -24.54 9.10
N ILE A 278 -13.26 -25.27 9.62
CA ILE A 278 -13.32 -26.76 9.68
C ILE A 278 -14.20 -27.20 10.85
N ASP A 279 -13.94 -26.64 12.01
CA ASP A 279 -14.69 -26.81 13.25
C ASP A 279 -14.40 -25.60 14.17
N GLU A 280 -14.91 -25.61 15.41
CA GLU A 280 -14.71 -24.51 16.37
C GLU A 280 -13.24 -24.30 16.77
N GLN A 281 -12.35 -25.26 16.48
CA GLN A 281 -10.92 -25.21 16.86
C GLN A 281 -9.99 -25.08 15.67
N ASN A 282 -10.48 -25.29 14.45
CA ASN A 282 -9.65 -25.34 13.25
C ASN A 282 -10.27 -24.53 12.12
N LEU A 283 -9.46 -23.73 11.48
CA LEU A 283 -9.84 -22.98 10.27
C LEU A 283 -8.69 -22.96 9.25
N LEU A 284 -9.05 -22.72 7.99
CA LEU A 284 -8.12 -22.43 6.91
C LEU A 284 -8.37 -21.03 6.36
N VAL A 285 -7.30 -20.34 6.04
CA VAL A 285 -7.32 -19.06 5.33
C VAL A 285 -6.52 -19.23 4.04
N ALA A 286 -7.15 -18.99 2.90
CA ALA A 286 -6.43 -18.80 1.65
C ALA A 286 -6.13 -17.30 1.50
N ALA A 287 -4.90 -16.96 1.14
CA ALA A 287 -4.46 -15.59 1.02
C ALA A 287 -3.48 -15.42 -0.15
N ASN A 288 -3.44 -14.23 -0.72
CA ASN A 288 -2.31 -13.83 -1.55
C ASN A 288 -1.12 -13.55 -0.65
N ASP A 289 0.00 -14.23 -0.86
CA ASP A 289 1.26 -13.91 -0.19
C ASP A 289 2.14 -13.13 -1.16
N THR A 290 2.07 -11.81 -1.08
CA THR A 290 2.89 -10.89 -1.90
C THR A 290 4.37 -10.95 -1.57
N ASN A 291 4.76 -11.70 -0.51
CA ASN A 291 6.16 -11.95 -0.14
C ASN A 291 6.69 -13.29 -0.67
N ALA A 292 5.83 -14.08 -1.32
CA ALA A 292 6.34 -15.21 -2.09
C ALA A 292 7.17 -14.68 -3.25
N SER A 293 8.22 -15.40 -3.61
CA SER A 293 9.12 -15.07 -4.73
C SER A 293 8.43 -15.04 -6.12
N SER A 294 7.11 -15.22 -6.15
CA SER A 294 6.26 -14.95 -7.30
C SER A 294 5.09 -14.09 -6.84
N ALA A 295 4.86 -12.96 -7.50
CA ALA A 295 3.80 -11.98 -7.22
C ALA A 295 2.35 -12.52 -7.28
N THR A 296 2.17 -13.80 -7.56
CA THR A 296 0.88 -14.47 -7.76
C THR A 296 0.67 -15.71 -6.90
N GLY A 297 1.49 -15.90 -5.85
CA GLY A 297 1.39 -17.07 -4.98
C GLY A 297 0.17 -17.01 -4.06
N ILE A 298 -0.69 -18.04 -4.11
CA ILE A 298 -1.71 -18.27 -3.09
C ILE A 298 -1.16 -19.23 -2.06
N CYS A 299 -1.16 -18.82 -0.80
CA CYS A 299 -0.89 -19.69 0.33
C CYS A 299 -2.19 -20.11 1.03
N VAL A 300 -2.20 -21.31 1.61
CA VAL A 300 -3.29 -21.77 2.48
C VAL A 300 -2.71 -22.04 3.86
N LEU A 301 -3.12 -21.22 4.83
CA LEU A 301 -2.69 -21.33 6.21
C LEU A 301 -3.75 -22.03 7.04
N LYS A 302 -3.32 -22.92 7.94
CA LYS A 302 -4.18 -23.55 8.94
C LYS A 302 -3.90 -22.95 10.31
N TYR A 303 -4.96 -22.47 10.94
CA TYR A 303 -4.95 -22.05 12.34
C TYR A 303 -5.65 -23.10 13.18
N THR A 304 -5.06 -23.41 14.35
CA THR A 304 -5.59 -24.39 15.30
C THR A 304 -5.60 -23.77 16.68
N TYR A 305 -6.75 -23.78 17.35
CA TYR A 305 -6.85 -23.36 18.73
C TYR A 305 -6.06 -24.30 19.66
N SER A 306 -5.31 -23.75 20.59
CA SER A 306 -4.60 -24.47 21.63
C SER A 306 -4.87 -23.83 23.00
N ALA A 307 -5.45 -24.59 23.91
CA ALA A 307 -5.67 -24.12 25.28
C ALA A 307 -4.37 -23.91 26.07
N ASP A 308 -3.27 -24.52 25.62
CA ASP A 308 -1.95 -24.41 26.24
C ASP A 308 -1.14 -23.22 25.73
N THR A 309 -1.61 -22.55 24.66
CA THR A 309 -0.95 -21.37 24.10
C THR A 309 -1.57 -20.12 24.76
N PRO A 310 -0.78 -19.29 25.48
CA PRO A 310 -1.30 -18.07 26.07
C PRO A 310 -1.82 -17.11 25.00
N ALA A 311 -2.91 -16.41 25.30
CA ALA A 311 -3.51 -15.42 24.40
C ALA A 311 -2.56 -14.24 24.11
N LYS A 312 -1.67 -13.93 25.06
CA LYS A 312 -0.58 -12.95 24.91
C LYS A 312 0.72 -13.61 25.33
N PRO A 313 1.82 -13.49 24.53
CA PRO A 313 3.14 -13.95 24.91
C PRO A 313 3.64 -13.33 26.21
N ASP A 314 4.51 -14.07 26.92
CA ASP A 314 5.03 -13.64 28.25
C ASP A 314 6.01 -12.47 28.15
N LYS A 315 6.68 -12.32 26.99
CA LYS A 315 7.69 -11.26 26.75
C LYS A 315 7.09 -10.19 25.85
N GLU A 316 7.09 -8.97 26.32
CA GLU A 316 6.65 -7.79 25.55
C GLU A 316 7.82 -6.90 25.24
N LEU A 317 8.03 -6.61 23.94
CA LEU A 317 8.97 -5.61 23.43
C LEU A 317 8.16 -4.39 22.99
N LYS A 318 8.46 -3.21 23.52
CA LYS A 318 7.81 -1.97 23.09
C LYS A 318 8.59 -1.32 21.96
N MET A 319 7.93 -1.08 20.84
CA MET A 319 8.48 -0.33 19.71
C MET A 319 7.66 0.94 19.47
N TYR A 320 8.31 2.03 19.06
CA TYR A 320 7.67 3.31 18.83
C TYR A 320 8.16 3.97 17.55
N SER A 321 7.25 4.63 16.83
CA SER A 321 7.55 5.53 15.72
C SER A 321 6.61 6.74 15.73
N LEU A 322 6.96 7.78 14.97
CA LEU A 322 6.02 8.88 14.70
C LEU A 322 4.89 8.44 13.80
N TYR A 323 5.21 7.77 12.71
CA TYR A 323 4.27 7.34 11.66
C TYR A 323 4.17 5.83 11.62
N ASP A 324 3.04 5.32 11.13
CA ASP A 324 2.90 3.89 10.85
C ASP A 324 3.86 3.46 9.73
N ASN A 325 4.48 2.28 9.92
CA ASN A 325 5.39 1.71 8.93
C ASN A 325 5.00 0.26 8.65
N LYS A 326 4.47 0.02 7.47
CA LYS A 326 3.97 -1.29 7.06
C LYS A 326 5.06 -2.35 6.94
N GLU A 327 6.30 -1.96 6.56
CA GLU A 327 7.43 -2.89 6.49
C GLU A 327 7.85 -3.35 7.89
N ILE A 328 7.78 -2.46 8.87
CA ILE A 328 7.98 -2.82 10.28
C ILE A 328 6.89 -3.77 10.75
N ARG A 329 5.60 -3.50 10.47
CA ARG A 329 4.51 -4.42 10.82
C ARG A 329 4.68 -5.79 10.17
N GLN A 330 5.09 -5.83 8.91
CA GLN A 330 5.38 -7.07 8.20
C GLN A 330 6.56 -7.82 8.83
N SER A 331 7.62 -7.10 9.19
CA SER A 331 8.78 -7.66 9.87
C SER A 331 8.45 -8.18 11.25
N ILE A 332 7.61 -7.47 12.02
CA ILE A 332 7.08 -7.91 13.32
C ILE A 332 6.33 -9.24 13.18
N SER A 333 5.41 -9.32 12.22
CA SER A 333 4.63 -10.54 11.98
C SER A 333 5.52 -11.76 11.68
N ARG A 334 6.56 -11.58 10.86
CA ARG A 334 7.52 -12.65 10.54
C ARG A 334 8.38 -13.02 11.74
N PHE A 335 8.90 -12.04 12.45
CA PHE A 335 9.70 -12.25 13.64
C PHE A 335 8.91 -13.01 14.72
N GLN A 336 7.68 -12.60 15.02
CA GLN A 336 6.82 -13.25 16.01
C GLN A 336 6.44 -14.69 15.61
N LYS A 337 6.39 -15.01 14.32
CA LYS A 337 6.16 -16.39 13.86
C LYS A 337 7.28 -17.35 14.28
N GLU A 338 8.52 -16.86 14.34
CA GLU A 338 9.68 -17.63 14.80
C GLU A 338 9.91 -17.53 16.30
N HIS A 339 9.44 -16.44 16.93
CA HIS A 339 9.57 -16.11 18.35
C HIS A 339 8.19 -16.03 19.02
N MET A 340 7.48 -17.17 19.09
CA MET A 340 6.10 -17.23 19.59
C MET A 340 5.94 -16.84 21.09
N ASP A 341 7.05 -16.70 21.82
CA ASP A 341 7.08 -16.24 23.20
C ASP A 341 7.27 -14.71 23.33
N VAL A 342 7.35 -14.01 22.20
CA VAL A 342 7.55 -12.55 22.11
C VAL A 342 6.34 -11.88 21.47
N TYR A 343 5.85 -10.81 22.11
CA TYR A 343 4.91 -9.86 21.53
C TYR A 343 5.60 -8.52 21.33
N ILE A 344 5.56 -7.98 20.12
CA ILE A 344 6.08 -6.64 19.82
C ILE A 344 4.91 -5.66 19.79
N ASN A 345 4.81 -4.84 20.85
CA ASN A 345 3.82 -3.79 20.98
C ASN A 345 4.31 -2.56 20.20
N TYR A 346 3.91 -2.49 18.92
CA TYR A 346 4.29 -1.39 18.03
C TYR A 346 3.29 -0.24 18.12
N GLN A 347 3.75 0.89 18.65
CA GLN A 347 2.98 2.11 18.88
C GLN A 347 3.38 3.19 17.90
N THR A 348 2.38 3.83 17.28
CA THR A 348 2.54 4.97 16.39
C THR A 348 1.93 6.21 17.04
N ALA A 349 2.64 7.33 16.97
CA ALA A 349 2.21 8.56 17.64
C ALA A 349 1.15 9.32 16.87
N LEU A 350 1.29 9.37 15.55
CA LEU A 350 0.48 10.18 14.67
C LEU A 350 -0.50 9.29 13.90
N SER A 351 -1.77 9.65 13.97
CA SER A 351 -2.84 9.07 13.16
C SER A 351 -3.79 10.19 12.75
N GLU A 352 -4.52 10.00 11.66
CA GLU A 352 -5.49 10.99 11.16
C GLU A 352 -6.55 11.35 12.23
N ASP A 353 -6.88 10.40 13.11
CA ASP A 353 -7.95 10.56 14.09
C ASP A 353 -7.54 11.26 15.39
N ASN A 354 -6.24 11.29 15.74
CA ASN A 354 -5.84 11.75 17.07
C ASN A 354 -5.48 13.25 17.16
N GLY A 355 -5.35 13.95 16.03
CA GLY A 355 -5.05 15.38 15.97
C GLY A 355 -3.73 15.79 16.63
N MET A 356 -2.84 14.84 16.92
CA MET A 356 -1.53 15.09 17.53
C MET A 356 -0.55 15.60 16.46
N ASN A 357 0.26 16.59 16.80
CA ASN A 357 1.36 17.05 15.95
C ASN A 357 2.71 16.45 16.38
N VAL A 358 3.71 16.52 15.49
CA VAL A 358 5.06 15.97 15.72
C VAL A 358 5.69 16.48 17.01
N SER A 359 5.61 17.79 17.28
CA SER A 359 6.23 18.39 18.49
C SER A 359 5.62 17.85 19.78
N ASP A 360 4.29 17.66 19.82
CA ASP A 360 3.60 17.13 21.01
C ASP A 360 3.91 15.63 21.19
N ALA A 361 3.99 14.87 20.08
CA ALA A 361 4.40 13.47 20.11
C ALA A 361 5.81 13.29 20.68
N LEU A 362 6.77 14.11 20.22
CA LEU A 362 8.15 14.08 20.71
C LEU A 362 8.26 14.44 22.19
N LYS A 363 7.49 15.46 22.67
CA LYS A 363 7.45 15.84 24.10
C LYS A 363 6.91 14.70 24.97
N THR A 364 5.88 14.02 24.48
CA THR A 364 5.30 12.86 25.16
C THR A 364 6.32 11.73 25.25
N LEU A 365 6.96 11.38 24.13
CA LEU A 365 8.01 10.36 24.08
C LEU A 365 9.16 10.65 25.06
N VAL A 366 9.69 11.87 25.06
CA VAL A 366 10.77 12.28 25.98
C VAL A 366 10.32 12.13 27.44
N THR A 367 9.06 12.47 27.76
CA THR A 367 8.51 12.33 29.12
C THR A 367 8.47 10.86 29.53
N GLU A 368 8.05 9.96 28.67
CA GLU A 368 8.01 8.52 28.92
C GLU A 368 9.42 7.92 29.09
N ILE A 369 10.38 8.33 28.25
CA ILE A 369 11.79 7.91 28.38
C ILE A 369 12.37 8.37 29.71
N MET A 370 12.11 9.62 30.13
CA MET A 370 12.59 10.13 31.41
C MET A 370 11.93 9.42 32.61
N ALA A 371 10.68 8.98 32.47
CA ALA A 371 9.97 8.21 33.48
C ALA A 371 10.39 6.73 33.53
N GLU A 372 11.38 6.31 32.73
CA GLU A 372 11.83 4.91 32.58
C GLU A 372 10.70 3.96 32.13
N ASN A 373 9.71 4.48 31.39
CA ASN A 373 8.60 3.74 30.81
C ASN A 373 8.53 3.87 29.27
N GLY A 374 9.61 4.38 28.68
CA GLY A 374 9.71 4.54 27.23
C GLY A 374 9.83 3.22 26.46
N PRO A 375 9.88 3.30 25.13
CA PRO A 375 10.01 2.12 24.26
C PRO A 375 11.40 1.49 24.37
N ASP A 376 11.48 0.20 24.01
CA ASP A 376 12.73 -0.55 23.91
C ASP A 376 13.43 -0.28 22.58
N VAL A 377 12.67 -0.20 21.48
CA VAL A 377 13.14 0.07 20.11
C VAL A 377 12.43 1.31 19.57
N LEU A 378 13.18 2.18 18.91
CA LEU A 378 12.67 3.37 18.24
C LEU A 378 12.94 3.28 16.74
N LEU A 379 11.91 3.60 15.96
CA LEU A 379 12.05 3.99 14.56
C LEU A 379 12.13 5.50 14.51
N LEU A 380 13.30 6.01 14.20
CA LEU A 380 13.70 7.40 14.45
C LEU A 380 13.39 8.36 13.27
N ASP A 381 12.72 7.87 12.23
CA ASP A 381 12.36 8.67 11.06
C ASP A 381 11.54 9.89 11.48
N GLY A 382 11.95 11.08 11.03
CA GLY A 382 11.35 12.36 11.40
C GLY A 382 11.68 12.89 12.80
N MET A 383 12.48 12.16 13.59
CA MET A 383 12.87 12.54 14.95
C MET A 383 14.25 13.21 14.98
N PRO A 384 14.56 13.98 16.06
CA PRO A 384 15.86 14.62 16.25
C PRO A 384 16.94 13.60 16.67
N VAL A 385 17.37 12.75 15.73
CA VAL A 385 18.28 11.61 15.95
C VAL A 385 19.54 12.00 16.70
N GLU A 386 20.21 13.06 16.24
CA GLU A 386 21.46 13.52 16.85
C GLU A 386 21.28 13.95 18.31
N THR A 387 20.16 14.61 18.61
CA THR A 387 19.81 15.00 19.99
C THR A 387 19.66 13.79 20.90
N TYR A 388 19.05 12.72 20.41
CA TYR A 388 18.88 11.47 21.18
C TYR A 388 20.22 10.77 21.41
N ILE A 389 21.13 10.80 20.42
CA ILE A 389 22.50 10.28 20.57
C ILE A 389 23.24 11.07 21.63
N GLU A 390 23.27 12.40 21.54
CA GLU A 390 23.99 13.30 22.48
C GLU A 390 23.47 13.21 23.92
N LYS A 391 22.15 13.06 24.10
CA LYS A 391 21.52 12.87 25.41
C LYS A 391 21.69 11.44 25.98
N GLY A 392 22.35 10.53 25.24
CA GLY A 392 22.58 9.15 25.66
C GLY A 392 21.31 8.31 25.79
N VAL A 393 20.27 8.66 25.04
CA VAL A 393 18.99 7.92 24.99
C VAL A 393 19.18 6.57 24.33
N LEU A 394 20.07 6.50 23.34
CA LEU A 394 20.27 5.33 22.48
C LEU A 394 21.52 4.52 22.87
N LYS A 395 21.44 3.22 22.65
CA LYS A 395 22.54 2.26 22.87
C LYS A 395 23.41 2.14 21.62
N ASP A 396 24.71 1.89 21.79
CA ASP A 396 25.63 1.59 20.68
C ASP A 396 25.32 0.23 20.04
N LEU A 397 25.09 0.21 18.73
CA LEU A 397 24.76 -0.94 17.90
C LEU A 397 25.94 -1.47 17.08
N SER A 398 27.16 -0.91 17.23
CA SER A 398 28.33 -1.25 16.42
C SER A 398 28.71 -2.73 16.51
N ALA A 399 28.57 -3.35 17.69
CA ALA A 399 28.83 -4.77 17.88
C ALA A 399 27.76 -5.65 17.19
N LEU A 400 26.50 -5.26 17.33
CA LEU A 400 25.36 -5.99 16.75
C LEU A 400 25.46 -6.10 15.22
N LEU A 401 25.81 -5.00 14.54
CA LEU A 401 25.97 -4.98 13.08
C LEU A 401 27.15 -5.84 12.60
N LYS A 402 28.23 -5.87 13.35
CA LYS A 402 29.37 -6.77 13.06
C LYS A 402 28.99 -8.25 13.21
N GLU A 403 28.16 -8.57 14.19
CA GLU A 403 27.70 -9.94 14.45
C GLU A 403 26.63 -10.40 13.46
N SER A 404 25.89 -9.49 12.81
CA SER A 404 24.89 -9.84 11.79
C SER A 404 25.52 -10.50 10.55
N GLY A 405 26.81 -10.18 10.25
CA GLY A 405 27.58 -10.80 9.16
C GLY A 405 27.14 -10.41 7.76
N GLY A 406 26.23 -9.44 7.60
CA GLY A 406 25.78 -8.92 6.32
C GLY A 406 26.85 -8.06 5.62
N SER A 407 26.72 -7.93 4.31
CA SER A 407 27.53 -7.01 3.50
C SER A 407 26.75 -5.74 3.24
N TYR A 408 27.06 -4.68 3.99
CA TYR A 408 26.29 -3.43 3.95
C TYR A 408 27.01 -2.33 3.15
N PHE A 409 26.25 -1.33 2.70
CA PHE A 409 26.79 -0.06 2.25
C PHE A 409 27.29 0.73 3.46
N GLU A 410 28.59 0.66 3.73
CA GLU A 410 29.18 1.28 4.94
C GLU A 410 28.99 2.79 4.97
N ASN A 411 29.02 3.46 3.83
CA ASN A 411 28.74 4.90 3.71
C ASN A 411 27.32 5.27 4.16
N ILE A 412 26.36 4.36 4.02
CA ILE A 412 24.97 4.57 4.43
C ILE A 412 24.75 4.20 5.89
N ILE A 413 25.16 3.01 6.33
CA ILE A 413 24.93 2.57 7.72
C ILE A 413 25.68 3.41 8.74
N ASN A 414 26.77 4.05 8.33
CA ASN A 414 27.59 4.94 9.18
C ASN A 414 27.05 6.40 9.21
N ALA A 415 25.85 6.67 8.72
CA ALA A 415 25.26 8.02 8.65
C ALA A 415 25.32 8.79 9.99
N TYR A 416 25.15 8.07 11.09
CA TYR A 416 25.14 8.62 12.44
C TYR A 416 26.31 8.09 13.30
N GLN A 417 27.40 7.65 12.66
CA GLN A 417 28.59 7.21 13.38
C GLN A 417 29.33 8.40 13.99
N ASP A 418 29.63 8.33 15.28
CA ASP A 418 30.39 9.36 15.94
C ASP A 418 31.93 9.24 15.69
N ALA A 419 32.68 10.22 16.15
CA ALA A 419 34.16 10.27 16.01
C ALA A 419 34.88 9.11 16.74
N GLN A 420 34.21 8.40 17.63
CA GLN A 420 34.70 7.22 18.35
C GLN A 420 34.34 5.92 17.67
N GLY A 421 33.56 5.97 16.59
CA GLY A 421 33.10 4.84 15.84
C GLY A 421 31.86 4.16 16.43
N GLN A 422 31.16 4.80 17.35
CA GLN A 422 29.90 4.31 17.90
C GLN A 422 28.75 4.62 16.94
N MET A 423 27.82 3.70 16.81
CA MET A 423 26.62 3.82 15.98
C MET A 423 25.38 3.59 16.85
N CYS A 424 24.83 4.68 17.40
CA CYS A 424 23.64 4.60 18.26
C CYS A 424 22.33 4.65 17.48
N ALA A 425 22.36 5.10 16.23
CA ALA A 425 21.25 5.08 15.29
C ALA A 425 21.77 4.56 13.96
N VAL A 426 21.01 3.66 13.29
CA VAL A 426 21.45 3.03 12.04
C VAL A 426 20.29 2.93 11.07
N PRO A 427 20.41 3.49 9.86
CA PRO A 427 19.39 3.29 8.83
C PRO A 427 19.40 1.85 8.33
N ALA A 428 18.23 1.23 8.26
CA ALA A 428 18.04 -0.08 7.64
C ALA A 428 17.66 0.04 6.16
N ARG A 429 17.24 1.24 5.73
CA ARG A 429 16.87 1.61 4.37
C ARG A 429 17.43 2.98 4.03
N PHE A 430 17.40 3.31 2.73
CA PHE A 430 17.72 4.65 2.26
C PHE A 430 16.98 4.95 0.95
N MET A 431 16.79 6.22 0.66
CA MET A 431 16.27 6.71 -0.62
C MET A 431 17.29 7.66 -1.25
N ILE A 432 17.21 7.81 -2.56
CA ILE A 432 18.16 8.64 -3.31
C ILE A 432 17.40 9.78 -3.98
N PRO A 433 17.69 11.04 -3.64
CA PRO A 433 17.19 12.17 -4.41
C PRO A 433 17.76 12.12 -5.84
N MET A 434 16.92 11.92 -6.83
CA MET A 434 17.32 11.78 -8.22
C MET A 434 16.59 12.76 -9.11
N ILE A 435 17.17 13.05 -10.27
CA ILE A 435 16.58 13.81 -11.36
C ILE A 435 16.60 12.96 -12.63
N GLN A 436 15.51 13.00 -13.38
CA GLN A 436 15.39 12.43 -14.70
C GLN A 436 14.94 13.51 -15.68
N ALA A 437 15.61 13.64 -16.80
CA ALA A 437 15.35 14.71 -17.76
C ALA A 437 15.78 14.32 -19.18
N ASP A 438 15.26 15.03 -20.17
CA ASP A 438 15.84 15.04 -21.50
C ASP A 438 17.19 15.78 -21.48
N SER A 439 18.22 15.23 -22.15
CA SER A 439 19.58 15.79 -22.18
C SER A 439 19.67 17.21 -22.79
N ALA A 440 18.63 17.64 -23.50
CA ALA A 440 18.52 19.03 -24.00
C ALA A 440 18.22 20.02 -22.84
N TYR A 441 17.69 19.55 -21.73
CA TYR A 441 17.26 20.38 -20.61
C TYR A 441 18.06 20.18 -19.32
N TYR A 442 18.81 19.10 -19.20
CA TYR A 442 19.66 18.83 -18.05
C TYR A 442 20.96 18.16 -18.48
N SER A 443 22.07 18.55 -17.87
CA SER A 443 23.37 17.92 -18.07
C SER A 443 23.83 17.24 -16.79
N ALA A 444 24.28 16.00 -16.88
CA ALA A 444 24.76 15.26 -15.71
C ALA A 444 25.85 16.05 -14.96
N GLY A 445 25.73 16.09 -13.61
CA GLY A 445 26.62 16.83 -12.73
C GLY A 445 26.36 18.34 -12.67
N GLU A 446 25.22 18.82 -13.16
CA GLU A 446 24.83 20.23 -13.05
C GLU A 446 24.64 20.63 -11.58
N ASP A 447 25.25 21.71 -11.13
CA ASP A 447 25.14 22.19 -9.76
C ASP A 447 23.79 22.87 -9.47
N PHE A 448 23.47 23.00 -8.18
CA PHE A 448 22.22 23.60 -7.71
C PHE A 448 22.00 25.02 -8.24
N ASN A 449 23.05 25.84 -8.39
CA ASN A 449 22.93 27.22 -8.85
C ASN A 449 22.52 27.26 -10.32
N ALA A 450 23.20 26.49 -11.17
CA ALA A 450 22.89 26.38 -12.57
C ALA A 450 21.47 25.84 -12.80
N PHE A 451 21.06 24.83 -12.03
CA PHE A 451 19.70 24.26 -12.10
C PHE A 451 18.64 25.31 -11.72
N MET A 452 18.85 26.11 -10.68
CA MET A 452 17.91 27.13 -10.21
C MET A 452 17.83 28.38 -11.11
N GLU A 453 18.71 28.56 -12.09
CA GLU A 453 18.59 29.62 -13.09
C GLU A 453 17.53 29.32 -14.16
N ARG A 454 17.07 28.09 -14.27
CA ARG A 454 16.03 27.65 -15.20
C ARG A 454 14.63 27.98 -14.66
N LYS A 455 13.70 28.35 -15.55
CA LYS A 455 12.33 28.77 -15.20
C LYS A 455 11.25 27.76 -15.56
N ASP A 456 11.61 26.68 -16.24
CA ASP A 456 10.70 25.68 -16.81
C ASP A 456 10.84 24.28 -16.17
N THR A 457 11.60 24.18 -15.09
CA THR A 457 11.88 22.91 -14.41
C THR A 457 10.83 22.52 -13.35
N MET A 458 9.99 23.46 -12.90
CA MET A 458 9.02 23.28 -11.81
C MET A 458 7.59 23.55 -12.28
N VAL A 459 7.35 23.38 -13.56
CA VAL A 459 6.01 23.56 -14.15
C VAL A 459 5.04 22.55 -13.58
N ASN A 460 3.82 22.97 -13.27
CA ASN A 460 2.74 22.13 -12.74
C ASN A 460 3.02 21.47 -11.39
N MET A 461 3.91 22.02 -10.58
CA MET A 461 4.18 21.51 -9.23
C MET A 461 3.58 22.43 -8.17
N LEU A 462 2.98 21.84 -7.13
CA LEU A 462 2.52 22.59 -5.96
C LEU A 462 3.71 23.17 -5.19
N PRO A 463 3.56 24.37 -4.58
CA PRO A 463 4.62 24.98 -3.78
C PRO A 463 5.18 24.07 -2.69
N GLY A 464 4.30 23.36 -1.98
CA GLY A 464 4.70 22.44 -0.90
C GLY A 464 5.57 21.31 -1.41
N THR A 465 5.17 20.68 -2.52
CA THR A 465 5.93 19.61 -3.17
C THR A 465 7.33 20.06 -3.58
N VAL A 466 7.44 21.25 -4.17
CA VAL A 466 8.75 21.79 -4.58
C VAL A 466 9.65 22.03 -3.37
N VAL A 467 9.14 22.68 -2.32
CA VAL A 467 9.92 22.95 -1.10
C VAL A 467 10.38 21.65 -0.45
N GLU A 468 9.49 20.65 -0.33
CA GLU A 468 9.80 19.35 0.28
C GLU A 468 10.85 18.57 -0.51
N LYS A 469 10.73 18.49 -1.83
CA LYS A 469 11.71 17.79 -2.68
C LYS A 469 13.13 18.38 -2.52
N PHE A 470 13.27 19.72 -2.50
CA PHE A 470 14.57 20.36 -2.31
C PHE A 470 15.04 20.42 -0.86
N TRP A 471 14.15 20.25 0.13
CA TRP A 471 14.53 20.04 1.52
C TRP A 471 15.54 18.91 1.67
N TYR A 472 15.30 17.76 0.99
CA TYR A 472 16.17 16.59 1.12
C TYR A 472 17.61 16.86 0.69
N THR A 473 17.83 17.64 -0.37
CA THR A 473 19.17 17.92 -0.90
C THR A 473 19.79 19.23 -0.38
N CYS A 474 19.04 20.05 0.35
CA CYS A 474 19.53 21.34 0.85
C CYS A 474 19.65 21.38 2.37
N GLY A 475 18.74 20.74 3.10
CA GLY A 475 18.63 20.86 4.55
C GLY A 475 19.92 20.48 5.32
N ALA A 476 20.62 19.44 4.88
CA ALA A 476 21.87 19.00 5.49
C ALA A 476 22.97 20.09 5.49
N ALA A 477 23.00 20.94 4.46
CA ALA A 477 23.98 22.03 4.37
C ALA A 477 23.72 23.19 5.32
N TRP A 478 22.54 23.27 5.94
CA TRP A 478 22.15 24.38 6.81
C TRP A 478 22.60 24.21 8.25
N GLN A 479 22.91 22.98 8.66
CA GLN A 479 23.28 22.68 10.02
C GLN A 479 24.74 23.11 10.29
N LYS A 480 24.94 23.93 11.32
CA LYS A 480 26.25 24.37 11.79
C LYS A 480 26.85 23.38 12.79
N GLU A 481 28.14 23.55 13.12
CA GLU A 481 28.82 22.73 14.13
C GLU A 481 28.14 22.78 15.51
N ASP A 482 27.50 23.93 15.86
CA ASP A 482 26.76 24.12 17.10
C ASP A 482 25.29 23.64 17.03
N LYS A 483 24.93 22.89 15.98
CA LYS A 483 23.59 22.36 15.69
C LYS A 483 22.51 23.41 15.41
N THR A 484 22.85 24.69 15.37
CA THR A 484 21.95 25.74 14.90
C THR A 484 21.88 25.73 13.36
N LEU A 485 20.81 26.30 12.80
CA LEU A 485 20.68 26.44 11.35
C LEU A 485 21.31 27.75 10.84
N ASP A 486 21.77 27.72 9.59
CA ASP A 486 22.28 28.90 8.91
C ASP A 486 21.17 29.66 8.18
N GLN A 487 20.71 30.77 8.78
CA GLN A 487 19.69 31.62 8.20
C GLN A 487 20.07 32.14 6.80
N THR A 488 21.37 32.37 6.54
CA THR A 488 21.83 32.89 5.23
C THR A 488 21.62 31.86 4.14
N MET A 489 21.95 30.59 4.40
CA MET A 489 21.73 29.48 3.47
C MET A 489 20.26 29.24 3.22
N ILE A 490 19.41 29.32 4.25
CA ILE A 490 17.95 29.18 4.12
C ILE A 490 17.39 30.34 3.28
N THR A 491 17.87 31.59 3.50
CA THR A 491 17.44 32.74 2.69
C THR A 491 17.84 32.57 1.23
N GLU A 492 19.08 32.10 0.97
CA GLU A 492 19.55 31.80 -0.38
C GLU A 492 18.70 30.71 -1.05
N PHE A 493 18.43 29.62 -0.35
CA PHE A 493 17.55 28.54 -0.80
C PHE A 493 16.17 29.09 -1.24
N LEU A 494 15.47 29.79 -0.34
CA LEU A 494 14.14 30.33 -0.62
C LEU A 494 14.16 31.35 -1.79
N THR A 495 15.24 32.15 -1.89
CA THR A 495 15.41 33.12 -2.98
C THR A 495 15.55 32.43 -4.33
N LYS A 496 16.43 31.42 -4.42
CA LYS A 496 16.65 30.66 -5.64
C LYS A 496 15.40 29.87 -6.05
N LEU A 497 14.78 29.22 -5.07
CA LEU A 497 13.58 28.44 -5.30
C LEU A 497 12.43 29.33 -5.80
N LYS A 498 12.19 30.51 -5.20
CA LYS A 498 11.20 31.48 -5.66
C LYS A 498 11.47 31.97 -7.07
N ASN A 499 12.73 32.22 -7.41
CA ASN A 499 13.10 32.69 -8.75
C ASN A 499 12.91 31.62 -9.83
N ALA A 500 13.23 30.35 -9.51
CA ALA A 500 13.05 29.22 -10.43
C ALA A 500 11.57 28.82 -10.56
N TYR A 501 10.81 28.87 -9.46
CA TYR A 501 9.38 28.54 -9.44
C TYR A 501 8.54 29.55 -10.26
N GLY A 502 8.89 30.84 -10.19
CA GLY A 502 8.20 31.88 -10.95
C GLY A 502 6.88 32.34 -10.30
N GLU A 503 5.85 32.50 -11.11
CA GLU A 503 4.50 32.91 -10.66
C GLU A 503 3.70 31.68 -10.23
N TYR A 504 3.02 31.81 -9.10
CA TYR A 504 2.13 30.77 -8.57
C TYR A 504 0.82 30.72 -9.36
N ASP A 505 0.45 29.53 -9.80
CA ASP A 505 -0.83 29.27 -10.43
C ASP A 505 -1.77 28.57 -9.43
N SER A 506 -2.84 29.27 -9.03
CA SER A 506 -3.80 28.75 -8.06
C SER A 506 -4.70 27.64 -8.62
N SER A 507 -4.79 27.48 -9.93
CA SER A 507 -5.59 26.41 -10.55
C SER A 507 -5.05 25.02 -10.24
N LEU A 508 -3.75 24.91 -9.94
CA LEU A 508 -3.13 23.65 -9.52
C LEU A 508 -3.70 23.08 -8.20
N GLU A 509 -4.24 23.93 -7.33
CA GLU A 509 -4.87 23.47 -6.09
C GLU A 509 -6.25 22.84 -6.35
N ASP A 510 -6.97 23.35 -7.34
CA ASP A 510 -8.29 22.83 -7.70
C ASP A 510 -8.19 21.46 -8.39
N GLU A 511 -7.15 21.23 -9.19
CA GLU A 511 -6.92 19.95 -9.86
C GLU A 511 -6.51 18.83 -8.89
N THR A 512 -5.99 19.18 -7.73
CA THR A 512 -5.45 18.24 -6.74
C THR A 512 -6.32 18.05 -5.51
N SER A 513 -7.30 18.91 -5.29
CA SER A 513 -8.22 18.83 -4.17
C SER A 513 -9.22 17.70 -4.37
N GLY A 514 -8.89 16.49 -3.96
CA GLY A 514 -9.78 15.33 -4.02
C GLY A 514 -9.16 14.06 -4.59
N MET A 515 -7.92 14.10 -5.05
CA MET A 515 -7.21 12.89 -5.45
C MET A 515 -6.50 12.25 -4.26
N SER A 516 -7.11 11.25 -3.67
CA SER A 516 -6.39 10.23 -2.89
C SER A 516 -6.22 9.01 -3.78
N VAL A 517 -5.02 8.47 -3.86
CA VAL A 517 -4.79 7.14 -4.47
C VAL A 517 -4.68 6.14 -3.36
N THR A 518 -5.65 5.25 -3.30
CA THR A 518 -5.56 4.06 -2.46
C THR A 518 -4.80 3.01 -3.25
N ILE A 519 -3.55 2.80 -2.90
CA ILE A 519 -2.78 1.68 -3.43
C ILE A 519 -3.16 0.45 -2.59
N GLU A 520 -3.75 -0.54 -3.22
CA GLU A 520 -4.14 -1.78 -2.57
C GLU A 520 -2.93 -2.40 -1.86
N GLY A 521 -3.00 -2.50 -0.53
CA GLY A 521 -1.90 -2.99 0.31
C GLY A 521 -0.92 -1.95 0.85
N ALA A 522 -0.94 -0.72 0.37
CA ALA A 522 -0.06 0.35 0.85
C ALA A 522 -0.79 1.46 1.64
N GLY A 523 -2.13 1.41 1.73
CA GLY A 523 -2.95 2.44 2.38
C GLY A 523 -3.22 3.64 1.48
N THR A 524 -3.92 4.62 2.02
CA THR A 524 -4.16 5.88 1.33
C THR A 524 -2.89 6.71 1.42
N GLU A 525 -2.16 6.84 0.32
CA GLU A 525 -1.06 7.78 0.23
C GLU A 525 -1.61 9.18 -0.12
N SER A 526 -1.00 10.21 0.46
CA SER A 526 -1.38 11.58 0.13
C SER A 526 -1.05 11.85 -1.35
N VAL A 527 -1.81 12.71 -1.98
CA VAL A 527 -1.58 13.21 -3.37
C VAL A 527 -0.14 13.64 -3.63
N LYS A 528 0.63 13.98 -2.59
CA LYS A 528 2.06 14.31 -2.67
C LYS A 528 2.90 13.20 -3.30
N ASP A 529 2.58 11.94 -3.04
CA ASP A 529 3.35 10.78 -3.52
C ASP A 529 2.86 10.32 -4.90
N VAL A 530 1.61 10.56 -5.23
CA VAL A 530 1.07 10.36 -6.60
C VAL A 530 1.70 11.30 -7.62
N TYR A 531 2.17 12.47 -7.19
CA TYR A 531 2.88 13.39 -8.07
C TYR A 531 4.24 12.88 -8.58
N LEU A 532 4.86 11.91 -7.91
CA LEU A 532 6.05 11.27 -8.47
C LEU A 532 5.69 10.46 -9.73
N SER A 533 4.67 9.63 -9.66
CA SER A 533 4.20 8.86 -10.82
C SER A 533 3.58 9.74 -11.91
N LYS A 534 2.91 10.83 -11.57
CA LYS A 534 2.46 11.82 -12.56
C LYS A 534 3.64 12.53 -13.23
N GLY A 535 4.69 12.84 -12.47
CA GLY A 535 5.93 13.43 -13.02
C GLY A 535 6.59 12.52 -14.05
N ASP A 536 6.64 11.22 -13.78
CA ASP A 536 7.16 10.23 -14.71
C ASP A 536 6.34 10.18 -16.01
N TYR A 537 5.02 10.16 -15.88
CA TYR A 537 4.09 10.21 -17.00
C TYR A 537 4.23 11.51 -17.81
N ASP A 538 4.19 12.66 -17.14
CA ASP A 538 4.30 13.96 -17.80
C ASP A 538 5.64 14.13 -18.53
N LEU A 539 6.73 13.59 -17.97
CA LEU A 539 8.04 13.56 -18.62
C LEU A 539 8.04 12.65 -19.86
N ALA A 540 7.49 11.45 -19.74
CA ALA A 540 7.43 10.49 -20.84
C ALA A 540 6.61 11.01 -22.04
N PHE A 541 5.57 11.80 -21.79
CA PHE A 541 4.73 12.43 -22.82
C PHE A 541 5.17 13.84 -23.21
N GLY A 542 6.30 14.32 -22.70
CA GLY A 542 6.87 15.63 -23.04
C GLY A 542 6.04 16.82 -22.53
N LYS A 543 5.20 16.60 -21.51
CA LYS A 543 4.44 17.68 -20.82
C LYS A 543 5.36 18.49 -19.90
N ILE A 544 6.39 17.84 -19.34
CA ILE A 544 7.49 18.46 -18.60
C ILE A 544 8.82 18.00 -19.18
N ASN A 545 9.90 18.74 -18.87
CA ASN A 545 11.25 18.45 -19.39
C ASN A 545 12.15 17.79 -18.33
N THR A 546 11.73 17.84 -17.08
CA THR A 546 12.49 17.36 -15.91
C THR A 546 11.53 16.81 -14.89
N ASN A 547 11.83 15.64 -14.34
CA ASN A 547 11.21 15.09 -13.14
C ASN A 547 12.30 14.88 -12.09
N PHE A 548 12.01 15.16 -10.83
CA PHE A 548 12.94 14.98 -9.73
C PHE A 548 12.20 14.63 -8.44
N GLY A 549 12.85 13.87 -7.59
CA GLY A 549 12.28 13.40 -6.32
C GLY A 549 13.09 12.28 -5.69
N LEU A 550 12.48 11.56 -4.76
CA LEU A 550 13.11 10.43 -4.08
C LEU A 550 12.93 9.14 -4.92
N SER A 551 14.02 8.52 -5.31
CA SER A 551 14.00 7.16 -5.87
C SER A 551 13.98 6.13 -4.76
N ARG A 552 13.09 5.16 -4.88
CA ARG A 552 12.88 4.01 -4.01
C ARG A 552 13.06 2.72 -4.81
N ASN A 553 13.05 1.58 -4.14
CA ASN A 553 13.22 0.28 -4.81
C ASN A 553 12.28 0.03 -6.01
N MET A 554 11.05 0.54 -5.97
CA MET A 554 10.06 0.36 -7.05
C MET A 554 10.20 1.38 -8.20
N ASP A 555 10.79 2.53 -7.93
CA ASP A 555 10.83 3.63 -8.90
C ASP A 555 11.93 3.43 -9.96
N TYR A 556 12.96 2.62 -9.65
CA TYR A 556 14.13 2.46 -10.50
C TYR A 556 13.80 1.85 -11.87
N GLY A 557 12.99 0.80 -11.92
CA GLY A 557 12.56 0.18 -13.18
C GLY A 557 11.76 1.14 -14.06
N MET A 558 10.87 1.93 -13.45
CA MET A 558 10.10 2.95 -14.16
C MET A 558 11.00 4.07 -14.70
N GLN A 559 11.97 4.52 -13.91
CA GLN A 559 12.95 5.52 -14.34
C GLN A 559 13.76 5.04 -15.54
N GLN A 560 14.18 3.78 -15.57
CA GLN A 560 14.88 3.19 -16.72
C GLN A 560 13.98 3.14 -17.95
N ALA A 561 12.75 2.68 -17.84
CA ALA A 561 11.80 2.60 -18.94
C ALA A 561 11.50 3.97 -19.56
N ILE A 562 11.36 5.01 -18.73
CA ILE A 562 11.16 6.38 -19.20
C ILE A 562 12.42 6.91 -19.89
N ASN A 563 13.60 6.63 -19.33
CA ASN A 563 14.87 7.04 -19.90
C ASN A 563 15.09 6.48 -21.32
N GLU A 564 14.73 5.22 -21.53
CA GLU A 564 14.73 4.61 -22.87
C GLU A 564 13.79 5.33 -23.85
N LYS A 565 12.61 5.76 -23.36
CA LYS A 565 11.62 6.48 -24.17
C LYS A 565 12.08 7.89 -24.54
N LEU A 566 12.84 8.55 -23.69
CA LEU A 566 13.41 9.90 -23.95
C LEU A 566 14.53 9.90 -25.00
N LYS A 567 15.04 8.74 -25.44
CA LYS A 567 16.14 8.54 -26.42
C LYS A 567 17.50 9.06 -25.97
N ASP A 568 17.57 10.28 -25.44
CA ASP A 568 18.76 10.93 -24.89
C ASP A 568 18.47 11.34 -23.42
N GLY A 569 17.76 10.51 -22.67
CA GLY A 569 17.42 10.74 -21.26
C GLY A 569 18.65 10.71 -20.37
N VAL A 570 18.63 11.51 -19.32
CA VAL A 570 19.64 11.57 -18.25
C VAL A 570 18.99 11.24 -16.92
N ILE A 571 19.59 10.29 -16.20
CA ILE A 571 19.30 10.04 -14.80
C ILE A 571 20.53 10.43 -13.99
N ASP A 572 20.36 11.23 -12.94
CA ASP A 572 21.46 11.73 -12.13
C ASP A 572 20.99 11.99 -10.67
N LEU A 573 21.94 12.31 -9.78
CA LEU A 573 21.63 12.81 -8.46
C LEU A 573 20.96 14.19 -8.56
N MET A 574 19.91 14.40 -7.77
CA MET A 574 19.22 15.69 -7.69
C MET A 574 20.15 16.76 -7.12
N PRO A 575 20.36 17.90 -7.80
CA PRO A 575 21.23 18.96 -7.32
C PRO A 575 20.63 19.62 -6.05
N GLY A 576 21.53 20.02 -5.13
CA GLY A 576 21.16 20.66 -3.86
C GLY A 576 22.28 21.58 -3.35
N GLN A 577 22.05 22.20 -2.19
CA GLN A 577 23.11 22.94 -1.48
C GLN A 577 24.09 21.97 -0.76
N ALA A 578 23.72 20.70 -0.61
CA ALA A 578 24.60 19.63 -0.20
C ALA A 578 24.82 18.65 -1.36
N ASP A 579 26.01 18.05 -1.40
CA ASP A 579 26.40 17.11 -2.44
C ASP A 579 26.28 15.67 -1.96
N HIS A 580 26.07 14.73 -2.87
CA HIS A 580 26.05 13.28 -2.61
C HIS A 580 25.09 12.88 -1.50
N VAL A 581 23.89 13.46 -1.52
CA VAL A 581 22.88 13.27 -0.48
C VAL A 581 22.13 11.96 -0.68
N PHE A 582 21.88 11.27 0.43
CA PHE A 582 20.86 10.22 0.54
C PHE A 582 19.90 10.54 1.70
N VAL A 583 18.71 9.99 1.63
CA VAL A 583 17.72 10.10 2.71
C VAL A 583 17.75 8.80 3.51
N PRO A 584 18.27 8.82 4.76
CA PRO A 584 18.15 7.67 5.66
C PRO A 584 16.68 7.33 5.88
N ALA A 585 16.35 6.05 5.88
CA ALA A 585 15.00 5.56 6.14
C ALA A 585 15.05 4.32 7.03
N MET A 586 13.97 4.06 7.73
CA MET A 586 13.92 3.04 8.78
C MET A 586 15.13 3.14 9.72
N VAL A 587 15.36 4.33 10.25
CA VAL A 587 16.47 4.60 11.17
C VAL A 587 16.17 3.98 12.53
N LEU A 588 16.91 2.95 12.89
CA LEU A 588 16.68 2.15 14.10
C LEU A 588 17.59 2.58 15.25
N GLY A 589 17.02 2.65 16.45
CA GLY A 589 17.71 2.84 17.70
C GLY A 589 17.17 1.93 18.79
N ILE A 590 18.05 1.45 19.68
CA ILE A 590 17.64 0.73 20.89
C ILE A 590 17.79 1.69 22.08
N SER A 591 16.78 1.77 22.93
CA SER A 591 16.83 2.56 24.16
C SER A 591 17.95 2.08 25.07
N SER A 592 18.78 3.00 25.57
CA SER A 592 19.80 2.69 26.59
C SER A 592 19.19 2.22 27.92
N LYS A 593 17.87 2.42 28.09
CA LYS A 593 17.05 2.04 29.25
C LYS A 593 16.05 0.91 28.94
N SER A 594 16.26 0.20 27.82
CA SER A 594 15.37 -0.90 27.43
C SER A 594 15.16 -1.89 28.58
N ALA A 595 13.90 -2.26 28.81
CA ALA A 595 13.53 -3.32 29.75
C ALA A 595 13.78 -4.73 29.19
N GLN A 596 13.91 -4.83 27.83
CA GLN A 596 14.09 -6.09 27.09
C GLN A 596 15.30 -6.03 26.14
N PRO A 597 16.52 -5.70 26.61
CA PRO A 597 17.66 -5.37 25.75
C PRO A 597 18.06 -6.54 24.82
N GLU A 598 17.94 -7.79 25.27
CA GLU A 598 18.29 -8.97 24.47
C GLU A 598 17.33 -9.18 23.32
N ILE A 599 16.02 -9.03 23.55
CA ILE A 599 14.98 -9.16 22.52
C ILE A 599 15.07 -7.97 21.54
N ALA A 600 15.34 -6.77 22.04
CA ALA A 600 15.53 -5.58 21.21
C ALA A 600 16.71 -5.75 20.25
N GLU A 601 17.84 -6.29 20.73
CA GLU A 601 19.00 -6.60 19.88
C GLU A 601 18.68 -7.69 18.85
N GLU A 602 17.98 -8.75 19.24
CA GLU A 602 17.58 -9.85 18.35
C GLU A 602 16.64 -9.35 17.25
N PHE A 603 15.64 -8.56 17.58
CA PHE A 603 14.71 -7.97 16.62
C PHE A 603 15.41 -6.98 15.66
N VAL A 604 16.23 -6.06 16.20
CA VAL A 604 16.99 -5.12 15.35
C VAL A 604 17.94 -5.88 14.44
N LYS A 605 18.63 -6.93 14.93
CA LYS A 605 19.48 -7.79 14.11
C LYS A 605 18.70 -8.49 12.99
N TYR A 606 17.47 -8.94 13.28
CA TYR A 606 16.58 -9.51 12.26
C TYR A 606 16.27 -8.49 11.16
N LEU A 607 16.00 -7.22 11.50
CA LEU A 607 15.72 -6.17 10.51
C LEU A 607 16.88 -5.90 9.54
N PHE A 608 18.12 -6.25 9.90
CA PHE A 608 19.29 -6.20 9.03
C PHE A 608 19.59 -7.52 8.31
N SER A 609 18.80 -8.57 8.52
CA SER A 609 18.95 -9.85 7.80
C SER A 609 18.51 -9.72 6.35
N GLN A 610 19.02 -10.57 5.47
CA GLN A 610 18.57 -10.62 4.07
C GLN A 610 17.08 -10.91 3.95
N GLU A 611 16.50 -11.68 4.85
CA GLU A 611 15.07 -11.96 4.85
C GLU A 611 14.25 -10.68 5.07
N ALA A 612 14.56 -9.90 6.11
CA ALA A 612 13.87 -8.64 6.37
C ALA A 612 14.20 -7.57 5.33
N GLN A 613 15.43 -7.53 4.83
CA GLN A 613 15.87 -6.55 3.84
C GLN A 613 15.19 -6.75 2.46
N LYS A 614 14.69 -7.94 2.15
CA LYS A 614 13.93 -8.24 0.92
C LYS A 614 12.43 -7.95 1.03
N ILE A 615 11.91 -7.64 2.21
CA ILE A 615 10.46 -7.32 2.42
C ILE A 615 10.12 -5.97 1.81
N SER A 616 10.84 -5.24 1.17
CA SER A 616 10.48 -3.89 0.79
C SER A 616 9.80 -3.79 -0.55
N GLN A 617 8.73 -3.00 -0.58
CA GLN A 617 8.15 -2.49 -1.81
C GLN A 617 8.12 -0.95 -1.86
N PHE A 618 8.14 -0.22 -0.73
CA PHE A 618 7.92 1.22 -0.71
C PHE A 618 8.87 2.01 0.21
N GLY A 619 9.55 1.37 1.15
CA GLY A 619 10.30 2.02 2.22
C GLY A 619 11.72 2.44 1.88
N GLY A 620 12.15 2.31 0.63
CA GLY A 620 13.49 2.64 0.18
C GLY A 620 14.38 1.44 -0.10
N PHE A 621 15.57 1.70 -0.63
CA PHE A 621 16.55 0.67 -0.97
C PHE A 621 17.11 -0.02 0.27
N PRO A 622 17.32 -1.35 0.23
CA PRO A 622 18.00 -2.07 1.29
C PRO A 622 19.45 -1.59 1.48
N VAL A 623 19.91 -1.55 2.73
CA VAL A 623 21.33 -1.27 3.00
C VAL A 623 22.23 -2.50 2.85
N GLU A 624 21.67 -3.71 2.83
CA GLU A 624 22.39 -4.96 2.58
C GLU A 624 22.56 -5.15 1.07
N LYS A 625 23.82 -5.32 0.61
CA LYS A 625 24.20 -5.25 -0.81
C LYS A 625 23.56 -6.32 -1.68
N GLU A 626 23.42 -7.55 -1.20
CA GLU A 626 22.78 -8.63 -1.97
C GLU A 626 21.27 -8.42 -2.07
N SER A 627 20.64 -7.93 -1.01
CA SER A 627 19.23 -7.55 -1.02
C SER A 627 18.98 -6.35 -1.93
N PHE A 628 19.85 -5.34 -1.91
CA PHE A 628 19.81 -4.22 -2.83
C PHE A 628 19.89 -4.69 -4.29
N ARG A 629 20.86 -5.55 -4.61
CA ARG A 629 20.98 -6.13 -5.94
C ARG A 629 19.71 -6.88 -6.35
N SER A 630 19.18 -7.73 -5.47
CA SER A 630 17.97 -8.52 -5.73
C SER A 630 16.72 -7.66 -5.99
N VAL A 631 16.66 -6.46 -5.39
CA VAL A 631 15.55 -5.52 -5.58
C VAL A 631 15.62 -4.83 -6.94
N ILE A 632 16.83 -4.51 -7.42
CA ILE A 632 16.99 -3.75 -8.67
C ILE A 632 17.23 -4.63 -9.90
N ASP A 633 17.50 -5.94 -9.75
CA ASP A 633 17.82 -6.80 -10.90
C ASP A 633 16.61 -7.16 -11.76
N GLY A 634 15.38 -7.14 -11.19
CA GLY A 634 14.15 -7.39 -11.93
C GLY A 634 14.01 -8.79 -12.54
N HIS A 635 14.82 -9.76 -12.11
CA HIS A 635 14.77 -11.14 -12.66
C HIS A 635 13.41 -11.81 -12.46
N GLU A 636 12.58 -11.34 -11.55
CA GLU A 636 11.21 -11.81 -11.37
C GLU A 636 10.33 -11.55 -12.61
N PHE A 637 10.74 -10.64 -13.49
CA PHE A 637 10.03 -10.31 -14.74
C PHE A 637 10.56 -11.08 -15.95
N GLU A 638 11.62 -11.89 -15.80
CA GLU A 638 12.22 -12.64 -16.91
C GLU A 638 11.21 -13.62 -17.54
N GLY A 639 10.94 -13.43 -18.82
CA GLY A 639 10.00 -14.28 -19.57
C GLY A 639 8.52 -13.98 -19.32
N GLN A 640 8.18 -12.93 -18.61
CA GLN A 640 6.82 -12.45 -18.43
C GLN A 640 6.60 -11.22 -19.30
N GLU A 641 5.50 -11.18 -20.07
CA GLU A 641 5.04 -9.95 -20.72
C GLU A 641 4.34 -9.05 -19.67
N ASN A 642 5.11 -8.59 -18.68
CA ASN A 642 4.58 -7.67 -17.68
C ASN A 642 4.64 -6.25 -18.25
N LEU A 643 3.47 -5.68 -18.48
CA LEU A 643 3.32 -4.28 -18.84
C LEU A 643 2.97 -3.49 -17.59
N VAL A 644 3.81 -2.53 -17.21
CA VAL A 644 3.40 -1.46 -16.32
C VAL A 644 2.73 -0.40 -17.19
N SER A 645 1.46 -0.17 -16.96
CA SER A 645 0.72 0.87 -17.65
C SER A 645 0.44 2.02 -16.68
N VAL A 646 0.93 3.21 -17.02
CA VAL A 646 0.61 4.45 -16.33
C VAL A 646 -0.20 5.31 -17.29
N GLY A 647 -1.40 5.68 -16.92
CA GLY A 647 -2.31 6.42 -17.81
C GLY A 647 -3.06 7.55 -17.11
N GLY A 648 -3.24 8.66 -17.82
CA GLY A 648 -4.31 9.61 -17.57
C GLY A 648 -5.57 9.09 -18.27
N GLY A 649 -6.78 9.38 -17.79
CA GLY A 649 -8.07 8.80 -18.19
C GLY A 649 -8.41 8.64 -19.68
N ASP A 650 -7.46 8.78 -20.58
CA ASP A 650 -7.63 8.60 -22.03
C ASP A 650 -6.73 7.45 -22.51
N MET A 651 -7.30 6.44 -23.17
CA MET A 651 -6.57 5.25 -23.63
C MET A 651 -5.44 5.56 -24.62
N ASP A 652 -5.53 6.68 -25.35
CA ASP A 652 -4.49 7.15 -26.27
C ASP A 652 -3.26 7.76 -25.55
N GLU A 653 -3.36 8.00 -24.25
CA GLU A 653 -2.32 8.52 -23.38
C GLU A 653 -1.79 7.49 -22.37
N MET A 654 -1.90 6.20 -22.64
CA MET A 654 -1.29 5.15 -21.81
C MET A 654 0.19 4.95 -22.14
N LEU A 655 1.03 5.10 -21.12
CA LEU A 655 2.43 4.66 -21.17
C LEU A 655 2.47 3.19 -20.74
N SER A 656 2.71 2.30 -21.70
CA SER A 656 2.97 0.89 -21.40
C SER A 656 4.46 0.61 -21.57
N CYS A 657 5.10 0.18 -20.48
CA CYS A 657 6.51 -0.22 -20.48
C CYS A 657 6.60 -1.72 -20.21
N ALA A 658 7.36 -2.44 -21.04
CA ALA A 658 7.75 -3.80 -20.70
C ALA A 658 8.73 -3.73 -19.52
N MET A 659 8.45 -4.48 -18.44
CA MET A 659 9.40 -4.65 -17.35
C MET A 659 10.38 -5.75 -17.77
N GLU A 660 11.59 -5.38 -18.10
CA GLU A 660 12.68 -6.30 -18.40
C GLU A 660 13.67 -6.35 -17.24
N PRO A 661 14.39 -7.48 -17.06
CA PRO A 661 15.49 -7.55 -16.10
C PRO A 661 16.50 -6.42 -16.31
N THR A 662 16.94 -5.79 -15.24
CA THR A 662 17.92 -4.70 -15.31
C THR A 662 19.27 -5.24 -15.80
N PRO A 663 19.88 -4.66 -16.87
CA PRO A 663 21.17 -5.09 -17.35
C PRO A 663 22.27 -5.00 -16.27
N GLU A 664 23.16 -5.98 -16.23
CA GLU A 664 24.24 -6.07 -15.22
C GLU A 664 25.12 -4.79 -15.17
N GLU A 665 25.30 -4.12 -16.28
CA GLU A 665 26.05 -2.85 -16.35
C GLU A 665 25.32 -1.73 -15.61
N GLU A 666 23.99 -1.69 -15.69
CA GLU A 666 23.18 -0.70 -15.00
C GLU A 666 23.12 -0.99 -13.48
N ILE A 667 22.98 -2.26 -13.10
CA ILE A 667 23.08 -2.68 -11.68
C ILE A 667 24.42 -2.23 -11.10
N LYS A 668 25.50 -2.42 -11.84
CA LYS A 668 26.84 -1.99 -11.41
C LYS A 668 26.94 -0.46 -11.31
N LYS A 669 26.43 0.29 -12.27
CA LYS A 669 26.41 1.77 -12.24
C LYS A 669 25.63 2.27 -11.03
N MET A 670 24.47 1.68 -10.75
CA MET A 670 23.65 2.06 -9.60
C MET A 670 24.36 1.75 -8.28
N THR A 671 25.02 0.59 -8.19
CA THR A 671 25.81 0.22 -7.01
C THR A 671 26.98 1.22 -6.81
N GLU A 672 27.71 1.56 -7.86
CA GLU A 672 28.79 2.55 -7.81
C GLU A 672 28.25 3.94 -7.43
N LEU A 673 27.07 4.34 -7.92
CA LEU A 673 26.42 5.58 -7.52
C LEU A 673 26.12 5.60 -6.00
N VAL A 674 25.52 4.53 -5.49
CA VAL A 674 25.24 4.40 -4.04
C VAL A 674 26.50 4.53 -3.20
N GLU A 675 27.63 3.96 -3.64
CA GLU A 675 28.92 4.06 -2.93
C GLU A 675 29.49 5.47 -2.91
N THR A 676 29.00 6.41 -3.77
CA THR A 676 29.38 7.82 -3.72
C THR A 676 28.59 8.65 -2.73
N LEU A 677 27.45 8.18 -2.25
CA LEU A 677 26.60 8.90 -1.34
C LEU A 677 27.27 9.02 0.04
N THR A 678 27.42 10.24 0.55
CA THR A 678 28.17 10.50 1.79
C THR A 678 27.46 11.41 2.77
N THR A 679 26.40 12.09 2.32
CA THR A 679 25.71 13.10 3.11
C THR A 679 24.31 12.65 3.46
N PRO A 680 24.01 12.27 4.71
CA PRO A 680 22.64 12.02 5.13
C PRO A 680 21.84 13.32 5.09
N SER A 681 20.61 13.26 4.55
CA SER A 681 19.68 14.40 4.62
C SER A 681 19.32 14.70 6.07
N LEU A 682 18.99 15.95 6.37
CA LEU A 682 18.52 16.33 7.70
C LEU A 682 17.17 15.66 8.00
N GLN A 683 17.12 14.88 9.08
CA GLN A 683 15.94 14.15 9.53
C GLN A 683 15.39 14.80 10.81
N ASP A 684 14.45 15.72 10.65
CA ASP A 684 13.72 16.36 11.76
C ASP A 684 12.45 16.99 11.21
N ASP A 685 11.33 16.36 11.44
CA ASP A 685 10.06 16.79 10.86
C ASP A 685 9.52 18.10 11.45
N VAL A 686 9.92 18.47 12.69
CA VAL A 686 9.59 19.80 13.24
C VAL A 686 10.26 20.90 12.42
N ILE A 687 11.51 20.67 12.03
CA ILE A 687 12.27 21.61 11.19
C ILE A 687 11.70 21.59 9.75
N LYS A 688 11.48 20.39 9.20
CA LYS A 688 10.91 20.22 7.85
C LYS A 688 9.57 20.95 7.72
N ASP A 689 8.65 20.72 8.66
CA ASP A 689 7.34 21.35 8.66
C ASP A 689 7.42 22.89 8.72
N ALA A 690 8.35 23.41 9.52
CA ALA A 690 8.58 24.85 9.56
C ALA A 690 9.08 25.40 8.22
N VAL A 691 9.97 24.68 7.54
CA VAL A 691 10.53 25.06 6.23
C VAL A 691 9.46 24.97 5.15
N VAL A 692 8.70 23.89 5.11
CA VAL A 692 7.64 23.69 4.12
C VAL A 692 6.53 24.74 4.27
N GLU A 693 6.05 24.99 5.51
CA GLU A 693 5.01 25.97 5.76
C GLU A 693 5.41 27.39 5.32
N GLN A 694 6.61 27.84 5.66
CA GLN A 694 7.04 29.17 5.29
C GLN A 694 7.49 29.25 3.82
N GLY A 695 8.07 28.18 3.29
CA GLY A 695 8.43 28.05 1.89
C GLY A 695 7.22 28.17 0.96
N ILE A 696 6.11 27.53 1.30
CA ILE A 696 4.83 27.68 0.58
C ILE A 696 4.43 29.16 0.46
N LYS A 697 4.46 29.91 1.58
CA LYS A 697 4.10 31.34 1.59
C LYS A 697 5.04 32.17 0.73
N VAL A 698 6.35 31.85 0.75
CA VAL A 698 7.34 32.51 -0.11
C VAL A 698 7.05 32.22 -1.59
N LEU A 699 6.80 30.95 -1.97
CA LEU A 699 6.53 30.57 -3.36
C LEU A 699 5.19 31.17 -3.85
N LYS A 700 4.18 31.31 -2.99
CA LYS A 700 2.91 31.99 -3.30
C LYS A 700 3.08 33.51 -3.40
N GLY A 701 4.20 34.07 -2.95
CA GLY A 701 4.47 35.52 -2.96
C GLY A 701 3.81 36.26 -1.81
N GLU A 702 3.38 35.56 -0.76
CA GLU A 702 2.76 36.13 0.45
C GLU A 702 3.79 36.78 1.40
N MET A 703 5.07 36.37 1.29
CA MET A 703 6.19 36.95 2.03
C MET A 703 7.49 36.89 1.21
N SER A 704 8.46 37.72 1.63
CA SER A 704 9.80 37.66 1.02
C SER A 704 10.61 36.44 1.51
N PRO A 705 11.63 36.00 0.77
CA PRO A 705 12.54 34.95 1.21
C PRO A 705 13.22 35.25 2.57
N GLU A 706 13.57 36.52 2.82
CA GLU A 706 14.18 36.96 4.07
C GLU A 706 13.19 36.84 5.25
N GLU A 707 11.92 37.24 5.07
CA GLU A 707 10.87 37.09 6.06
C GLU A 707 10.58 35.60 6.33
N GLY A 708 10.53 34.76 5.26
CA GLY A 708 10.36 33.32 5.35
C GLY A 708 11.48 32.67 6.17
N ALA A 709 12.74 32.96 5.84
CA ALA A 709 13.89 32.45 6.57
C ALA A 709 13.89 32.88 8.04
N ALA A 710 13.54 34.16 8.33
CA ALA A 710 13.44 34.65 9.71
C ALA A 710 12.31 33.91 10.49
N ALA A 711 11.17 33.63 9.86
CA ALA A 711 10.06 32.91 10.48
C ALA A 711 10.45 31.42 10.75
N ILE A 712 11.15 30.78 9.83
CA ILE A 712 11.70 29.44 10.03
C ILE A 712 12.64 29.45 11.25
N MET A 713 13.61 30.35 11.26
CA MET A 713 14.56 30.44 12.36
C MET A 713 13.90 30.72 13.72
N GLN A 714 12.84 31.52 13.75
CA GLN A 714 12.11 31.78 14.98
C GLN A 714 11.46 30.50 15.53
N LYS A 715 10.79 29.70 14.68
CA LYS A 715 10.17 28.42 15.07
C LYS A 715 11.23 27.41 15.53
N VAL A 716 12.25 27.21 14.71
CA VAL A 716 13.31 26.23 14.96
C VAL A 716 14.11 26.56 16.20
N ASN A 717 14.46 27.84 16.44
CA ASN A 717 15.22 28.23 17.65
C ASN A 717 14.40 28.01 18.94
N ILE A 718 13.08 28.15 18.92
CA ILE A 718 12.22 27.82 20.06
C ILE A 718 12.28 26.31 20.30
N TYR A 719 12.11 25.51 19.28
CA TYR A 719 12.15 24.06 19.35
C TYR A 719 13.51 23.53 19.85
N LEU A 720 14.62 24.02 19.30
CA LEU A 720 15.97 23.58 19.70
C LEU A 720 16.36 24.05 21.13
N ALA A 721 15.65 25.02 21.69
CA ALA A 721 15.87 25.49 23.06
C ALA A 721 15.08 24.70 24.12
N GLU A 722 14.05 23.95 23.71
CA GLU A 722 13.25 23.06 24.57
C GLU A 722 13.93 21.69 24.76
#